data_ecab74aa05d2865cf546a19e1b81f14b
#
_entry.id   ecab74aa05d2865cf546a19e1b81f14b
#
_cell.length_a   1.000
_cell.length_b   1.000
_cell.length_c   1.000
_cell.angle_alpha   90.00
_cell.angle_beta   90.00
_cell.angle_gamma   90.00
#
_symmetry.space_group_name_H-M   'P 1'
#
loop_
_entity.id
_entity.type
_entity.pdbx_description
1 polymer ?
#
loop_
_entity_poly.entity_id
_entity_poly.type
_entity_poly.pdbx_seq_one_letter_code
_entity_poly.pdbx_strand_id
1 'polypeptide(L)'
;VALAGSASVTLQGGVAAVPHALVTTPVARAKAGDEPDGPPVALYLGVDESGIYRVTMTQVAAALELSLSAAQAHLASHGLALTVAGQPVAWWTDLGSDALYFYGESRDSMYLADNLYHLSVGSGAAVTTRNAAAVSGGEGAVSEQVVRAEVDVAAVTVINPDADNDFWFWQYVGPGANTDFPITLASPAGTGPVELTIELHGASTRAVTGEHSAIVRVNGTQVGTFAFEGIVPRTITVDVDPTLLVDGANTVRITGTGAAHSVLWVDAVATRYTRSLDDVGSSVAFAADDAGAILLEGLSGDSVRVLDVSNPRSPVLLDGLTLTGDSVRLGAEAGARYVAVGSDGVQVPRLTVDHASDLRNAAGAEYLVIAPRALFSGANALVDYRAAQGLTTTLVDLNDVFDEFAFGTPDPHAIRAFLQHASEQWATPPRYVVLAGAGSFDYLNIRGLNGNLLPALMVNTPSGLFASDTAFSDLNDDGRPDLLLGRLPVASNDALEAFVARLADYEAGLAEQTDRTLFLADGSNSVFNTSTDALATLVNALSDAGLVEQLYRSDLTLELARTRLFEALEEGVFWVNYTGHGALNAISGDGLLTATDVPTLTSAELAIFTTMTCTTSRFEIPGFESFGETLSNSNLAIGVWGATGLSSDSQAQPMLQGFTRGLYGEARTLGEAIDGAYGTLAANNPTGGRDMLAIYHLLGDPATRLKDRGPEDIIIPVEDMGVPPMGDAGTMMGDAGNTVDLGTGEPPVTPPGGSNSGCSAGSQTNHGAALFGLVLALVGLRVRRRQR
;
A
#
# COMPACT_ATOMS: atom_id res chain seq x y z
N VAL A 1 5.17 30.62 -23.93
CA VAL A 1 4.18 30.54 -25.02
C VAL A 1 2.82 30.40 -24.34
N ALA A 2 2.02 31.46 -24.49
CA ALA A 2 0.67 31.55 -23.96
C ALA A 2 -0.22 30.50 -24.65
N LEU A 3 -0.88 29.64 -23.91
CA LEU A 3 -2.02 28.88 -24.37
C LEU A 3 -3.28 29.51 -23.78
N ALA A 4 -3.86 30.42 -24.59
CA ALA A 4 -5.25 30.81 -24.46
C ALA A 4 -6.10 29.75 -25.18
N GLY A 5 -7.03 29.13 -24.48
CA GLY A 5 -7.97 28.17 -25.02
C GLY A 5 -8.82 27.59 -23.91
N SER A 6 -9.86 28.29 -23.48
CA SER A 6 -10.93 27.77 -22.64
C SER A 6 -11.72 26.74 -23.43
N ALA A 7 -11.49 25.45 -23.20
CA ALA A 7 -12.39 24.39 -23.63
C ALA A 7 -13.26 24.00 -22.41
N SER A 8 -14.51 24.45 -22.45
CA SER A 8 -15.56 23.96 -21.59
C SER A 8 -15.88 22.52 -21.97
N VAL A 9 -15.52 21.55 -21.16
CA VAL A 9 -15.98 20.17 -21.31
C VAL A 9 -17.30 20.05 -20.55
N THR A 10 -18.38 20.02 -21.30
CA THR A 10 -19.71 19.65 -20.76
C THR A 10 -19.75 18.12 -20.63
N LEU A 11 -19.64 17.59 -19.41
CA LEU A 11 -19.94 16.20 -19.13
C LEU A 11 -21.47 16.02 -19.08
N GLN A 12 -22.08 15.71 -20.21
CA GLN A 12 -23.41 15.10 -20.27
C GLN A 12 -23.25 13.58 -20.22
N GLY A 13 -23.68 12.98 -19.14
CA GLY A 13 -23.77 11.55 -18.96
C GLY A 13 -24.01 11.25 -17.51
N GLY A 14 -25.27 11.20 -17.10
CA GLY A 14 -25.66 10.59 -15.82
C GLY A 14 -25.23 9.14 -15.87
N VAL A 15 -24.16 8.77 -15.17
CA VAL A 15 -23.86 7.39 -14.86
C VAL A 15 -24.84 7.01 -13.78
N ALA A 16 -25.87 6.23 -14.15
CA ALA A 16 -26.61 5.46 -13.19
C ALA A 16 -25.58 4.71 -12.34
N ALA A 17 -25.60 4.93 -11.02
CA ALA A 17 -24.86 4.11 -10.10
C ALA A 17 -25.37 2.67 -10.31
N VAL A 18 -24.62 1.90 -11.08
CA VAL A 18 -24.69 0.45 -11.00
C VAL A 18 -24.11 0.17 -9.63
N PRO A 19 -24.82 -0.52 -8.72
CA PRO A 19 -24.16 -1.06 -7.55
C PRO A 19 -22.99 -1.87 -8.12
N HIS A 20 -21.78 -1.43 -7.89
CA HIS A 20 -20.63 -2.26 -8.09
C HIS A 20 -20.80 -3.40 -7.08
N ALA A 21 -21.41 -4.50 -7.52
CA ALA A 21 -20.93 -5.76 -7.03
C ALA A 21 -19.41 -5.66 -7.20
N LEU A 22 -18.70 -5.54 -6.10
CA LEU A 22 -17.26 -5.70 -6.07
C LEU A 22 -17.02 -7.02 -6.79
N VAL A 23 -16.63 -6.96 -8.06
CA VAL A 23 -16.01 -8.10 -8.71
C VAL A 23 -14.64 -8.14 -8.06
N THR A 24 -14.63 -8.64 -6.84
CA THR A 24 -13.42 -9.11 -6.20
C THR A 24 -13.01 -10.32 -7.01
N THR A 25 -12.24 -10.06 -8.05
CA THR A 25 -11.40 -11.11 -8.60
C THR A 25 -10.45 -11.43 -7.46
N PRO A 26 -10.42 -12.66 -6.94
CA PRO A 26 -9.39 -13.06 -5.99
C PRO A 26 -8.05 -12.63 -6.60
N VAL A 27 -7.10 -12.21 -5.78
CA VAL A 27 -5.67 -12.19 -6.14
C VAL A 27 -5.47 -13.38 -7.06
N ALA A 28 -4.95 -13.15 -8.28
CA ALA A 28 -4.98 -14.11 -9.36
C ALA A 28 -4.49 -15.48 -8.84
N ARG A 29 -5.43 -16.36 -8.58
CA ARG A 29 -5.12 -17.71 -8.13
C ARG A 29 -4.47 -18.45 -9.28
N ALA A 30 -3.42 -19.18 -8.95
CA ALA A 30 -2.67 -20.09 -9.76
C ALA A 30 -3.49 -20.69 -10.91
N LYS A 31 -2.94 -20.68 -12.11
CA LYS A 31 -3.45 -21.47 -13.23
C LYS A 31 -3.26 -22.96 -12.91
N ALA A 32 -4.14 -23.80 -13.44
CA ALA A 32 -4.02 -25.27 -13.32
C ALA A 32 -2.59 -25.72 -13.69
N GLY A 33 -1.85 -26.23 -12.71
CA GLY A 33 -0.43 -26.59 -12.79
C GLY A 33 0.40 -26.16 -11.57
N ASP A 34 -0.08 -25.16 -10.83
CA ASP A 34 0.60 -24.64 -9.64
C ASP A 34 -0.11 -25.17 -8.38
N GLU A 35 0.00 -26.47 -8.11
CA GLU A 35 -0.60 -27.05 -6.92
C GLU A 35 0.21 -26.67 -5.65
N PRO A 36 -0.45 -26.35 -4.51
CA PRO A 36 0.22 -26.11 -3.24
C PRO A 36 1.01 -27.32 -2.78
N ASP A 37 2.11 -27.12 -2.07
CA ASP A 37 3.02 -28.19 -1.66
C ASP A 37 2.48 -29.04 -0.51
N GLY A 38 1.43 -28.62 0.19
CA GLY A 38 0.86 -29.31 1.35
C GLY A 38 -0.58 -29.80 1.15
N PRO A 39 -1.05 -30.72 2.00
CA PRO A 39 -2.45 -31.10 2.01
C PRO A 39 -3.33 -29.94 2.49
N PRO A 40 -4.62 -29.90 2.12
CA PRO A 40 -5.56 -28.94 2.67
C PRO A 40 -5.74 -29.18 4.17
N VAL A 41 -5.59 -28.13 4.97
CA VAL A 41 -5.67 -28.21 6.46
C VAL A 41 -6.82 -27.39 7.02
N ALA A 42 -7.26 -26.35 6.30
CA ALA A 42 -8.32 -25.46 6.74
C ALA A 42 -9.00 -24.75 5.57
N LEU A 43 -10.01 -23.96 5.90
CA LEU A 43 -10.73 -23.07 5.00
C LEU A 43 -10.69 -21.65 5.52
N TYR A 44 -10.35 -20.71 4.69
CA TYR A 44 -10.72 -19.31 4.90
C TYR A 44 -12.13 -19.06 4.38
N LEU A 45 -12.95 -18.47 5.23
CA LEU A 45 -14.32 -18.06 4.96
C LEU A 45 -14.32 -16.52 4.86
N GLY A 46 -14.43 -15.99 3.65
CA GLY A 46 -14.46 -14.56 3.40
C GLY A 46 -15.84 -13.98 3.70
N VAL A 47 -15.89 -13.00 4.59
CA VAL A 47 -17.07 -12.27 5.07
C VAL A 47 -16.95 -10.82 4.63
N ASP A 48 -17.78 -10.39 3.67
CA ASP A 48 -17.80 -9.04 3.10
C ASP A 48 -18.84 -8.12 3.77
N GLU A 49 -19.93 -8.67 4.30
CA GLU A 49 -20.96 -7.95 5.03
C GLU A 49 -21.23 -8.59 6.39
N SER A 50 -21.58 -7.78 7.39
CA SER A 50 -21.96 -8.32 8.70
C SER A 50 -23.31 -9.03 8.64
N GLY A 51 -23.38 -10.31 9.10
CA GLY A 51 -24.59 -11.10 8.99
C GLY A 51 -24.44 -12.56 9.43
N ILE A 52 -25.47 -13.35 9.19
CA ILE A 52 -25.46 -14.80 9.44
C ILE A 52 -24.99 -15.52 8.18
N TYR A 53 -23.93 -16.31 8.34
CA TYR A 53 -23.33 -17.12 7.27
C TYR A 53 -23.61 -18.60 7.45
N ARG A 54 -23.68 -19.33 6.33
CA ARG A 54 -23.91 -20.76 6.26
C ARG A 54 -22.83 -21.46 5.45
N VAL A 55 -22.24 -22.52 6.00
CA VAL A 55 -21.27 -23.41 5.32
C VAL A 55 -21.79 -24.84 5.39
N THR A 56 -21.96 -25.49 4.25
CA THR A 56 -22.44 -26.88 4.18
C THR A 56 -21.32 -27.89 4.38
N MET A 57 -21.65 -29.06 4.93
CA MET A 57 -20.66 -30.13 5.09
C MET A 57 -20.20 -30.69 3.73
N THR A 58 -20.97 -30.56 2.69
CA THR A 58 -20.54 -30.87 1.32
C THR A 58 -19.39 -29.95 0.88
N GLN A 59 -19.48 -28.64 1.18
CA GLN A 59 -18.40 -27.69 0.88
C GLN A 59 -17.15 -27.99 1.71
N VAL A 60 -17.32 -28.22 3.01
CA VAL A 60 -16.20 -28.59 3.91
C VAL A 60 -15.52 -29.88 3.46
N ALA A 61 -16.31 -30.92 3.14
CA ALA A 61 -15.78 -32.21 2.70
C ALA A 61 -14.96 -32.09 1.40
N ALA A 62 -15.51 -31.32 0.43
CA ALA A 62 -14.83 -31.11 -0.86
C ALA A 62 -13.52 -30.32 -0.70
N ALA A 63 -13.52 -29.31 0.15
CA ALA A 63 -12.37 -28.42 0.31
C ALA A 63 -11.24 -29.00 1.18
N LEU A 64 -11.58 -29.78 2.22
CA LEU A 64 -10.62 -30.44 3.09
C LEU A 64 -10.31 -31.91 2.69
N GLU A 65 -10.76 -32.35 1.51
CA GLU A 65 -10.56 -33.71 1.01
C GLU A 65 -11.07 -34.79 1.98
N LEU A 66 -12.12 -34.46 2.74
CA LEU A 66 -12.76 -35.40 3.67
C LEU A 66 -13.90 -36.16 2.98
N SER A 67 -14.25 -37.31 3.51
CA SER A 67 -15.53 -37.92 3.16
C SER A 67 -16.67 -37.07 3.74
N LEU A 68 -17.82 -37.01 3.06
CA LEU A 68 -18.98 -36.27 3.57
C LEU A 68 -19.39 -36.77 4.97
N SER A 69 -19.31 -38.09 5.19
CA SER A 69 -19.61 -38.69 6.51
C SER A 69 -18.64 -38.23 7.61
N ALA A 70 -17.36 -37.99 7.28
CA ALA A 70 -16.39 -37.44 8.24
C ALA A 70 -16.72 -35.99 8.56
N ALA A 71 -17.01 -35.15 7.56
CA ALA A 71 -17.40 -33.76 7.77
C ALA A 71 -18.68 -33.65 8.62
N GLN A 72 -19.70 -34.50 8.35
CA GLN A 72 -20.92 -34.58 9.15
C GLN A 72 -20.66 -35.06 10.60
N ALA A 73 -19.69 -35.97 10.81
CA ALA A 73 -19.28 -36.38 12.15
C ALA A 73 -18.62 -35.22 12.92
N HIS A 74 -17.79 -34.43 12.27
CA HIS A 74 -17.22 -33.21 12.87
C HIS A 74 -18.32 -32.19 13.21
N LEU A 75 -19.31 -31.96 12.33
CA LEU A 75 -20.44 -31.09 12.64
C LEU A 75 -21.19 -31.58 13.89
N ALA A 76 -21.54 -32.86 13.94
CA ALA A 76 -22.33 -33.45 15.02
C ALA A 76 -21.60 -33.45 16.38
N SER A 77 -20.27 -33.52 16.37
CA SER A 77 -19.42 -33.52 17.57
C SER A 77 -18.90 -32.15 17.97
N HIS A 78 -19.29 -31.06 17.29
CA HIS A 78 -18.64 -29.75 17.43
C HIS A 78 -17.13 -29.81 17.20
N GLY A 79 -16.69 -30.68 16.29
CA GLY A 79 -15.29 -30.96 15.97
C GLY A 79 -14.72 -30.07 14.86
N LEU A 80 -15.27 -28.88 14.66
CA LEU A 80 -14.77 -27.84 13.75
C LEU A 80 -14.45 -26.58 14.55
N ALA A 81 -13.21 -26.16 14.54
CA ALA A 81 -12.78 -24.91 15.15
C ALA A 81 -12.94 -23.76 14.14
N LEU A 82 -13.69 -22.74 14.52
CA LEU A 82 -13.84 -21.49 13.77
C LEU A 82 -13.13 -20.38 14.54
N THR A 83 -12.27 -19.62 13.85
CA THR A 83 -11.55 -18.49 14.46
C THR A 83 -11.55 -17.28 13.52
N VAL A 84 -11.37 -16.08 14.08
CA VAL A 84 -11.07 -14.83 13.33
C VAL A 84 -9.87 -14.16 14.00
N ALA A 85 -8.84 -13.83 13.22
CA ALA A 85 -7.57 -13.33 13.74
C ALA A 85 -7.04 -14.18 14.94
N GLY A 86 -7.12 -15.50 14.81
CA GLY A 86 -6.71 -16.48 15.83
C GLY A 86 -7.62 -16.57 17.06
N GLN A 87 -8.71 -15.80 17.14
CA GLN A 87 -9.64 -15.81 18.28
C GLN A 87 -10.84 -16.71 18.00
N PRO A 88 -11.28 -17.57 18.94
CA PRO A 88 -12.42 -18.46 18.73
C PRO A 88 -13.71 -17.71 18.42
N VAL A 89 -14.50 -18.27 17.49
CA VAL A 89 -15.83 -17.80 17.11
C VAL A 89 -16.83 -18.94 17.33
N ALA A 90 -17.93 -18.64 18.02
CA ALA A 90 -18.97 -19.61 18.27
C ALA A 90 -19.88 -19.81 17.04
N TRP A 91 -20.25 -21.05 16.79
CA TRP A 91 -21.12 -21.45 15.71
C TRP A 91 -22.19 -22.43 16.18
N TRP A 92 -23.21 -22.63 15.34
CA TRP A 92 -24.30 -23.59 15.64
C TRP A 92 -24.72 -24.38 14.38
N THR A 93 -25.55 -25.38 14.59
CA THR A 93 -26.24 -26.09 13.52
C THR A 93 -27.73 -26.20 13.88
N ASP A 94 -28.61 -26.08 12.91
CA ASP A 94 -30.02 -26.29 13.09
C ASP A 94 -30.35 -27.80 13.09
N LEU A 95 -31.42 -28.18 13.79
CA LEU A 95 -31.84 -29.56 13.86
C LEU A 95 -32.13 -30.12 12.46
N GLY A 96 -31.46 -31.20 12.09
CA GLY A 96 -31.58 -31.82 10.78
C GLY A 96 -30.86 -31.10 9.64
N SER A 97 -30.13 -30.04 9.91
CA SER A 97 -29.31 -29.34 8.93
C SER A 97 -27.96 -30.04 8.71
N ASP A 98 -27.47 -30.00 7.49
CA ASP A 98 -26.13 -30.42 7.07
C ASP A 98 -25.19 -29.19 6.89
N ALA A 99 -25.34 -28.22 7.79
CA ALA A 99 -24.59 -26.98 7.70
C ALA A 99 -24.23 -26.39 9.07
N LEU A 100 -23.09 -25.72 9.11
CA LEU A 100 -22.65 -24.86 10.19
C LEU A 100 -23.12 -23.44 9.90
N TYR A 101 -23.61 -22.73 10.92
CA TYR A 101 -23.97 -21.31 10.87
C TYR A 101 -23.14 -20.52 11.87
N PHE A 102 -22.75 -19.30 11.49
CA PHE A 102 -22.05 -18.38 12.39
C PHE A 102 -22.44 -16.94 12.10
N TYR A 103 -22.19 -16.05 13.04
CA TYR A 103 -22.25 -14.62 12.82
C TYR A 103 -20.89 -14.13 12.34
N GLY A 104 -20.87 -13.53 11.15
CA GLY A 104 -19.70 -12.91 10.55
C GLY A 104 -19.79 -11.39 10.61
N GLU A 105 -18.73 -10.72 10.99
CA GLU A 105 -18.59 -9.25 10.91
C GLU A 105 -17.75 -8.88 9.71
N SER A 106 -18.19 -7.87 8.95
CA SER A 106 -17.35 -7.19 7.96
C SER A 106 -16.19 -6.49 8.65
N ARG A 107 -15.12 -6.30 7.92
CA ARG A 107 -13.95 -5.55 8.36
C ARG A 107 -13.66 -4.45 7.35
N ASP A 108 -13.36 -3.25 7.84
CA ASP A 108 -12.75 -2.21 7.04
C ASP A 108 -11.25 -2.45 6.99
N SER A 109 -10.70 -2.67 5.80
CA SER A 109 -9.27 -2.93 5.59
C SER A 109 -8.85 -2.56 4.18
N MET A 110 -7.78 -1.78 4.07
CA MET A 110 -7.18 -1.43 2.79
C MET A 110 -6.50 -2.61 2.06
N TYR A 111 -6.28 -3.75 2.75
CA TYR A 111 -5.56 -4.89 2.19
C TYR A 111 -6.47 -5.98 1.65
N LEU A 112 -7.66 -6.16 2.24
CA LEU A 112 -8.60 -7.19 1.83
C LEU A 112 -10.02 -6.74 2.18
N ALA A 113 -10.94 -6.83 1.21
CA ALA A 113 -12.34 -6.47 1.40
C ALA A 113 -13.07 -7.43 2.36
N ASP A 114 -12.64 -8.70 2.42
CA ASP A 114 -13.24 -9.70 3.30
C ASP A 114 -12.57 -9.72 4.68
N ASN A 115 -13.37 -9.92 5.71
CA ASN A 115 -12.89 -10.42 6.99
C ASN A 115 -12.76 -11.95 6.90
N LEU A 116 -11.56 -12.48 7.13
CA LEU A 116 -11.28 -13.90 6.99
C LEU A 116 -11.51 -14.65 8.28
N TYR A 117 -12.43 -15.60 8.23
CA TYR A 117 -12.66 -16.59 9.28
C TYR A 117 -11.98 -17.89 8.88
N HIS A 118 -11.23 -18.48 9.80
CA HIS A 118 -10.48 -19.72 9.57
C HIS A 118 -11.21 -20.90 10.19
N LEU A 119 -11.61 -21.88 9.37
CA LEU A 119 -12.32 -23.10 9.75
C LEU A 119 -11.42 -24.32 9.56
N SER A 120 -11.11 -25.01 10.64
CA SER A 120 -10.26 -26.22 10.65
C SER A 120 -10.88 -27.35 11.47
N VAL A 121 -10.35 -28.56 11.32
CA VAL A 121 -10.71 -29.67 12.21
C VAL A 121 -10.15 -29.40 13.62
N GLY A 122 -11.03 -29.32 14.62
CA GLY A 122 -10.65 -28.98 15.98
C GLY A 122 -11.86 -28.80 16.89
N SER A 123 -11.64 -28.38 18.12
CA SER A 123 -12.72 -28.14 19.08
C SER A 123 -13.43 -26.82 18.79
N GLY A 124 -14.70 -26.87 18.41
CA GLY A 124 -15.54 -25.69 18.15
C GLY A 124 -16.10 -25.05 19.42
N ALA A 125 -16.32 -23.74 19.37
CA ALA A 125 -17.08 -22.99 20.36
C ALA A 125 -18.57 -23.03 19.98
N ALA A 126 -19.44 -23.36 20.94
CA ALA A 126 -20.88 -23.44 20.70
C ALA A 126 -21.58 -22.13 21.03
N VAL A 127 -22.54 -21.72 20.18
CA VAL A 127 -23.46 -20.65 20.47
C VAL A 127 -24.38 -21.05 21.63
N THR A 128 -24.59 -20.12 22.58
CA THR A 128 -25.55 -20.30 23.68
C THR A 128 -26.94 -19.84 23.25
N THR A 129 -27.97 -20.29 23.94
CA THR A 129 -29.34 -19.84 23.71
C THR A 129 -29.90 -19.08 24.90
N ARG A 130 -30.79 -18.14 24.66
CA ARG A 130 -31.50 -17.37 25.68
C ARG A 130 -32.98 -17.22 25.28
N ASN A 131 -33.87 -17.44 26.26
CA ASN A 131 -35.30 -17.16 26.02
C ASN A 131 -35.51 -15.66 26.00
N ALA A 132 -36.07 -15.18 24.90
CA ALA A 132 -36.39 -13.78 24.62
C ALA A 132 -37.89 -13.55 24.42
N ALA A 133 -38.73 -14.30 25.15
CA ALA A 133 -40.19 -14.09 25.12
C ALA A 133 -40.52 -12.64 25.50
N ALA A 134 -41.25 -11.94 24.64
CA ALA A 134 -41.58 -10.55 24.88
C ALA A 134 -42.50 -10.41 26.08
N VAL A 135 -42.12 -9.52 27.01
CA VAL A 135 -42.98 -9.11 28.11
C VAL A 135 -44.09 -8.14 27.65
N SER A 136 -45.20 -8.06 28.36
CA SER A 136 -46.23 -7.05 28.10
C SER A 136 -45.71 -5.63 28.37
N GLY A 137 -45.78 -4.74 27.39
CA GLY A 137 -45.30 -3.37 27.47
C GLY A 137 -45.40 -2.63 26.15
N GLY A 138 -44.97 -1.41 26.07
CA GLY A 138 -44.88 -0.65 24.82
C GLY A 138 -43.89 -1.34 23.86
N GLU A 139 -44.23 -1.34 22.59
CA GLU A 139 -43.40 -1.93 21.55
C GLU A 139 -42.50 -0.85 20.93
N GLY A 140 -41.20 -1.10 20.91
CA GLY A 140 -40.25 -0.30 20.13
C GLY A 140 -40.31 -0.75 18.65
N ALA A 141 -40.54 0.23 17.77
CA ALA A 141 -40.64 -0.02 16.32
C ALA A 141 -39.57 0.78 15.56
N VAL A 142 -38.55 1.26 16.25
CA VAL A 142 -37.45 2.06 15.69
C VAL A 142 -36.10 1.71 16.34
N SER A 143 -35.02 1.91 15.61
CA SER A 143 -33.65 1.72 16.10
C SER A 143 -32.75 2.76 15.50
N GLU A 144 -31.71 3.17 16.23
CA GLU A 144 -30.63 3.97 15.65
C GLU A 144 -29.84 3.14 14.62
N GLN A 145 -29.55 3.75 13.48
CA GLN A 145 -28.79 3.15 12.39
C GLN A 145 -27.68 4.11 11.96
N VAL A 146 -26.51 3.58 11.68
CA VAL A 146 -25.42 4.32 11.00
C VAL A 146 -25.17 3.65 9.66
N VAL A 147 -25.20 4.45 8.61
CA VAL A 147 -24.81 4.01 7.26
C VAL A 147 -23.64 4.86 6.81
N ARG A 148 -22.53 4.25 6.43
CA ARG A 148 -21.36 4.88 5.83
C ARG A 148 -21.32 4.51 4.35
N ALA A 149 -21.08 5.48 3.51
CA ALA A 149 -20.90 5.31 2.08
C ALA A 149 -19.54 5.88 1.69
N GLU A 150 -18.79 5.08 0.94
CA GLU A 150 -17.47 5.37 0.43
C GLU A 150 -17.27 4.68 -0.91
N VAL A 151 -16.46 5.28 -1.75
CA VAL A 151 -16.05 4.68 -3.02
C VAL A 151 -14.59 5.07 -3.30
N ASP A 152 -13.72 4.11 -3.34
CA ASP A 152 -12.31 4.28 -3.66
C ASP A 152 -12.11 4.54 -5.15
N VAL A 153 -11.76 5.77 -5.50
CA VAL A 153 -11.56 6.20 -6.88
C VAL A 153 -10.15 6.72 -7.12
N ALA A 154 -9.63 7.52 -6.21
CA ALA A 154 -8.39 8.24 -6.39
C ALA A 154 -7.42 8.00 -5.23
N ALA A 155 -6.30 7.33 -5.49
CA ALA A 155 -5.22 7.25 -4.53
C ALA A 155 -4.47 8.59 -4.44
N VAL A 156 -4.34 9.15 -3.23
CA VAL A 156 -3.67 10.43 -2.99
C VAL A 156 -2.59 10.22 -1.91
N THR A 157 -1.50 9.60 -2.29
CA THR A 157 -0.42 9.20 -1.39
C THR A 157 0.41 10.36 -0.83
N VAL A 158 0.23 11.58 -1.35
CA VAL A 158 1.05 12.75 -1.00
C VAL A 158 0.49 13.62 0.13
N ILE A 159 -0.72 13.33 0.62
CA ILE A 159 -1.38 14.09 1.68
C ILE A 159 -1.64 13.28 2.94
N ASN A 160 -1.59 11.95 2.87
CA ASN A 160 -1.77 11.10 4.03
C ASN A 160 -0.43 10.87 4.73
N PRO A 161 -0.27 11.30 6.00
CA PRO A 161 0.98 11.11 6.74
C PRO A 161 1.12 9.73 7.39
N ASP A 162 0.08 8.88 7.34
CA ASP A 162 0.05 7.57 8.00
C ASP A 162 -0.13 6.47 6.94
N ALA A 163 0.87 5.59 6.84
CA ALA A 163 0.89 4.53 5.83
C ALA A 163 -0.11 3.40 6.13
N ASP A 164 -0.56 3.29 7.39
CA ASP A 164 -1.53 2.29 7.82
C ASP A 164 -2.99 2.75 7.67
N ASN A 165 -3.19 4.01 7.32
CA ASN A 165 -4.51 4.54 7.01
C ASN A 165 -4.77 4.50 5.51
N ASP A 166 -6.05 4.37 5.16
CA ASP A 166 -6.48 4.44 3.78
C ASP A 166 -6.10 5.78 3.13
N PHE A 167 -5.60 5.73 1.91
CA PHE A 167 -5.21 6.87 1.08
C PHE A 167 -6.00 6.94 -0.22
N TRP A 168 -7.05 6.15 -0.34
CA TRP A 168 -8.01 6.25 -1.41
C TRP A 168 -9.12 7.22 -1.02
N PHE A 169 -9.57 8.00 -1.97
CA PHE A 169 -10.60 9.01 -1.78
C PHE A 169 -11.69 8.85 -2.83
N TRP A 170 -12.90 9.17 -2.43
CA TRP A 170 -14.05 9.12 -3.30
C TRP A 170 -13.94 10.14 -4.42
N GLN A 171 -13.84 11.44 -4.05
CA GLN A 171 -13.83 12.49 -5.06
C GLN A 171 -13.27 13.82 -4.57
N TYR A 172 -12.67 14.55 -5.52
CA TYR A 172 -12.21 15.91 -5.34
C TYR A 172 -13.37 16.91 -5.39
N VAL A 173 -13.35 17.92 -4.50
CA VAL A 173 -14.25 19.06 -4.47
C VAL A 173 -13.43 20.35 -4.65
N GLY A 174 -13.51 20.94 -5.84
CA GLY A 174 -12.87 22.22 -6.16
C GLY A 174 -13.71 23.44 -5.86
N PRO A 175 -13.11 24.64 -5.88
CA PRO A 175 -13.84 25.90 -5.74
C PRO A 175 -14.91 26.08 -6.83
N GLY A 176 -16.16 26.32 -6.42
CA GLY A 176 -17.30 26.46 -7.31
C GLY A 176 -17.87 25.14 -7.84
N ALA A 177 -17.25 23.99 -7.55
CA ALA A 177 -17.77 22.70 -7.94
C ALA A 177 -18.96 22.28 -7.08
N ASN A 178 -19.93 21.58 -7.69
CA ASN A 178 -20.98 20.84 -7.01
C ASN A 178 -20.69 19.36 -7.17
N THR A 179 -20.41 18.66 -6.08
CA THR A 179 -20.10 17.25 -6.10
C THR A 179 -21.14 16.49 -5.27
N ASP A 180 -21.69 15.43 -5.84
CA ASP A 180 -22.75 14.61 -5.26
C ASP A 180 -22.18 13.30 -4.73
N PHE A 181 -22.54 12.97 -3.50
CA PHE A 181 -22.19 11.74 -2.80
C PHE A 181 -23.49 11.00 -2.49
N PRO A 182 -23.84 9.94 -3.23
CA PRO A 182 -25.05 9.16 -2.98
C PRO A 182 -24.88 8.30 -1.72
N ILE A 183 -25.95 8.24 -0.90
CA ILE A 183 -26.06 7.34 0.24
C ILE A 183 -27.44 6.69 0.22
N THR A 184 -27.50 5.38 0.43
CA THR A 184 -28.76 4.62 0.47
C THR A 184 -29.17 4.36 1.91
N LEU A 185 -30.34 4.83 2.32
CA LEU A 185 -30.87 4.68 3.66
C LEU A 185 -32.12 3.80 3.62
N ALA A 186 -32.22 2.89 4.58
CA ALA A 186 -33.39 2.01 4.68
C ALA A 186 -34.38 2.57 5.72
N SER A 187 -35.63 2.73 5.31
CA SER A 187 -36.78 3.06 6.14
C SER A 187 -36.54 4.16 7.18
N PRO A 188 -36.05 5.40 6.80
CA PRO A 188 -35.95 6.49 7.76
C PRO A 188 -37.27 6.81 8.42
N ALA A 189 -37.31 6.85 9.75
CA ALA A 189 -38.55 7.08 10.50
C ALA A 189 -39.11 8.50 10.37
N GLY A 190 -38.33 9.44 9.79
CA GLY A 190 -38.74 10.86 9.70
C GLY A 190 -38.78 11.61 11.04
N THR A 191 -38.26 11.00 12.08
CA THR A 191 -38.22 11.54 13.46
C THR A 191 -36.88 11.18 14.12
N GLY A 192 -36.60 11.78 15.28
CA GLY A 192 -35.37 11.56 16.00
C GLY A 192 -34.20 12.40 15.46
N PRO A 193 -33.07 12.35 16.13
CA PRO A 193 -31.87 13.07 15.68
C PRO A 193 -31.31 12.42 14.41
N VAL A 194 -30.80 13.27 13.51
CA VAL A 194 -30.04 12.83 12.33
C VAL A 194 -28.73 13.61 12.30
N GLU A 195 -27.63 12.87 12.25
CA GLU A 195 -26.30 13.40 12.15
C GLU A 195 -25.64 12.95 10.84
N LEU A 196 -25.23 13.90 10.01
CA LEU A 196 -24.42 13.66 8.82
C LEU A 196 -22.95 13.92 9.15
N THR A 197 -22.12 12.91 8.98
CA THR A 197 -20.67 13.00 9.10
C THR A 197 -20.03 12.97 7.70
N ILE A 198 -19.05 13.84 7.47
CA ILE A 198 -18.29 13.90 6.22
C ILE A 198 -16.81 13.76 6.59
N GLU A 199 -16.17 12.73 6.11
CA GLU A 199 -14.75 12.48 6.25
C GLU A 199 -14.04 13.05 5.02
N LEU A 200 -13.00 13.87 5.25
CA LEU A 200 -12.36 14.59 4.16
C LEU A 200 -10.93 15.04 4.51
N HIS A 201 -10.17 15.40 3.49
CA HIS A 201 -8.79 15.85 3.65
C HIS A 201 -8.52 17.12 2.84
N GLY A 202 -7.98 18.18 3.49
CA GLY A 202 -7.41 19.32 2.79
C GLY A 202 -6.09 18.91 2.13
N ALA A 203 -5.88 19.29 0.88
CA ALA A 203 -4.70 18.92 0.09
C ALA A 203 -3.95 20.13 -0.48
N SER A 204 -4.21 21.31 0.06
CA SER A 204 -3.45 22.52 -0.22
C SER A 204 -3.23 23.31 1.07
N THR A 205 -2.22 24.20 1.05
CA THR A 205 -1.95 25.08 2.18
C THR A 205 -1.53 26.46 1.66
N ARG A 206 -2.27 27.47 2.10
CA ARG A 206 -1.90 28.87 1.95
C ARG A 206 -2.38 29.65 3.18
N ALA A 207 -1.70 30.74 3.50
CA ALA A 207 -2.06 31.57 4.64
C ALA A 207 -3.33 32.41 4.34
N VAL A 208 -4.47 31.73 4.08
CA VAL A 208 -5.77 32.34 3.82
C VAL A 208 -6.80 31.71 4.74
N THR A 209 -7.41 32.52 5.61
CA THR A 209 -8.45 32.06 6.54
C THR A 209 -9.62 31.44 5.77
N GLY A 210 -10.01 30.20 6.16
CA GLY A 210 -11.08 29.48 5.48
C GLY A 210 -10.70 29.02 4.09
N GLU A 211 -9.42 28.67 3.87
CA GLU A 211 -8.90 28.18 2.60
C GLU A 211 -9.80 27.10 1.99
N HIS A 212 -10.15 26.10 2.78
CA HIS A 212 -11.11 25.06 2.44
C HIS A 212 -12.46 25.41 3.04
N SER A 213 -13.43 25.71 2.20
CA SER A 213 -14.80 25.92 2.69
C SER A 213 -15.82 25.36 1.69
N ALA A 214 -16.95 24.90 2.23
CA ALA A 214 -18.03 24.38 1.41
C ALA A 214 -19.40 24.55 2.03
N ILE A 215 -20.44 24.43 1.20
CA ILE A 215 -21.84 24.33 1.58
C ILE A 215 -22.26 22.88 1.46
N VAL A 216 -22.92 22.35 2.49
CA VAL A 216 -23.45 20.98 2.51
C VAL A 216 -24.97 21.02 2.30
N ARG A 217 -25.46 20.16 1.42
CA ARG A 217 -26.90 19.98 1.15
C ARG A 217 -27.27 18.51 1.21
N VAL A 218 -28.44 18.22 1.77
CA VAL A 218 -29.08 16.90 1.73
C VAL A 218 -30.35 17.03 0.89
N ASN A 219 -30.46 16.20 -0.14
CA ASN A 219 -31.62 16.18 -1.06
C ASN A 219 -31.99 17.59 -1.59
N GLY A 220 -30.97 18.41 -1.87
CA GLY A 220 -31.10 19.78 -2.37
C GLY A 220 -31.25 20.86 -1.30
N THR A 221 -31.59 20.54 -0.06
CA THR A 221 -31.73 21.47 1.05
C THR A 221 -30.40 21.73 1.73
N GLN A 222 -30.02 22.99 1.95
CA GLN A 222 -28.82 23.33 2.70
C GLN A 222 -28.99 22.97 4.18
N VAL A 223 -28.04 22.17 4.70
CA VAL A 223 -28.04 21.73 6.10
C VAL A 223 -26.85 22.31 6.89
N GLY A 224 -25.78 22.70 6.21
CA GLY A 224 -24.62 23.28 6.90
C GLY A 224 -23.58 23.91 5.98
N THR A 225 -22.55 24.43 6.61
CA THR A 225 -21.32 24.93 5.98
C THR A 225 -20.13 24.59 6.87
N PHE A 226 -18.96 24.44 6.27
CA PHE A 226 -17.71 24.29 7.02
C PHE A 226 -16.59 25.13 6.41
N ALA A 227 -15.55 25.38 7.22
CA ALA A 227 -14.33 26.02 6.78
C ALA A 227 -13.16 25.56 7.66
N PHE A 228 -11.98 25.30 7.05
CA PHE A 228 -10.73 24.98 7.72
C PHE A 228 -9.53 25.31 6.83
N GLU A 229 -8.33 25.03 7.28
CA GLU A 229 -7.07 25.38 6.60
C GLU A 229 -6.10 24.21 6.62
N GLY A 230 -5.26 24.14 5.58
CA GLY A 230 -4.07 23.31 5.52
C GLY A 230 -4.28 21.87 5.03
N ILE A 231 -3.16 21.15 4.92
CA ILE A 231 -3.12 19.74 4.51
C ILE A 231 -3.35 18.88 5.75
N VAL A 232 -4.61 18.62 6.06
CA VAL A 232 -5.02 17.91 7.27
C VAL A 232 -6.33 17.13 7.04
N PRO A 233 -6.50 15.98 7.70
CA PRO A 233 -7.78 15.28 7.77
C PRO A 233 -8.78 16.08 8.60
N ARG A 234 -10.05 16.00 8.25
CA ARG A 234 -11.17 16.60 9.01
C ARG A 234 -12.39 15.71 8.94
N THR A 235 -13.06 15.60 10.09
CA THR A 235 -14.40 15.06 10.19
C THR A 235 -15.36 16.22 10.47
N ILE A 236 -16.31 16.41 9.59
CA ILE A 236 -17.33 17.47 9.69
C ILE A 236 -18.65 16.81 10.02
N THR A 237 -19.27 17.26 11.11
CA THR A 237 -20.58 16.78 11.55
C THR A 237 -21.61 17.89 11.39
N VAL A 238 -22.77 17.52 10.83
CA VAL A 238 -23.88 18.44 10.57
C VAL A 238 -25.21 17.80 11.01
N ASP A 239 -25.98 18.52 11.80
CA ASP A 239 -27.36 18.10 12.13
C ASP A 239 -28.28 18.26 10.91
N VAL A 240 -29.11 17.26 10.65
CA VAL A 240 -30.01 17.20 9.51
C VAL A 240 -31.45 17.08 10.01
N ASP A 241 -32.38 17.82 9.41
CA ASP A 241 -33.81 17.63 9.68
C ASP A 241 -34.22 16.23 9.19
N PRO A 242 -34.73 15.34 10.06
CA PRO A 242 -35.09 13.96 9.72
C PRO A 242 -36.10 13.86 8.56
N THR A 243 -36.95 14.89 8.37
CA THR A 243 -37.91 14.93 7.29
C THR A 243 -37.30 15.09 5.88
N LEU A 244 -36.01 15.41 5.80
CA LEU A 244 -35.29 15.50 4.53
C LEU A 244 -34.85 14.13 4.01
N LEU A 245 -34.76 13.12 4.86
CA LEU A 245 -34.34 11.77 4.48
C LEU A 245 -35.49 11.01 3.82
N VAL A 246 -35.16 10.25 2.79
CA VAL A 246 -36.10 9.39 2.09
C VAL A 246 -35.63 7.94 2.12
N ASP A 247 -36.57 7.01 2.05
CA ASP A 247 -36.22 5.60 1.85
C ASP A 247 -35.53 5.40 0.51
N GLY A 248 -34.45 4.60 0.50
CA GLY A 248 -33.60 4.38 -0.66
C GLY A 248 -32.55 5.48 -0.86
N ALA A 249 -32.43 5.99 -2.07
CA ALA A 249 -31.35 6.87 -2.49
C ALA A 249 -31.51 8.31 -1.96
N ASN A 250 -30.52 8.77 -1.22
CA ASN A 250 -30.34 10.16 -0.77
C ASN A 250 -29.06 10.74 -1.38
N THR A 251 -28.98 12.06 -1.49
CA THR A 251 -27.83 12.74 -2.05
C THR A 251 -27.28 13.76 -1.07
N VAL A 252 -26.03 13.59 -0.70
CA VAL A 252 -25.23 14.61 0.00
C VAL A 252 -24.46 15.40 -1.07
N ARG A 253 -24.78 16.70 -1.23
CA ARG A 253 -24.06 17.58 -2.15
C ARG A 253 -23.12 18.51 -1.40
N ILE A 254 -21.86 18.50 -1.78
CA ILE A 254 -20.84 19.42 -1.28
C ILE A 254 -20.50 20.43 -2.38
N THR A 255 -20.73 21.71 -2.09
CA THR A 255 -20.41 22.81 -3.01
C THR A 255 -19.21 23.57 -2.49
N GLY A 256 -18.06 23.48 -3.16
CA GLY A 256 -16.85 24.17 -2.75
C GLY A 256 -17.00 25.69 -2.85
N THR A 257 -16.72 26.41 -1.76
CA THR A 257 -16.75 27.87 -1.68
C THR A 257 -15.39 28.44 -1.27
N GLY A 258 -14.39 27.60 -1.11
CA GLY A 258 -13.05 27.95 -0.68
C GLY A 258 -12.29 28.83 -1.67
N ALA A 259 -11.07 29.17 -1.30
CA ALA A 259 -10.16 29.95 -2.13
C ALA A 259 -9.91 29.28 -3.49
N ALA A 260 -9.55 30.05 -4.50
CA ALA A 260 -9.37 29.55 -5.88
C ALA A 260 -8.32 28.42 -6.03
N HIS A 261 -7.45 28.26 -5.05
CA HIS A 261 -6.42 27.21 -5.00
C HIS A 261 -6.78 26.06 -4.03
N SER A 262 -7.96 26.08 -3.41
CA SER A 262 -8.41 25.04 -2.48
C SER A 262 -8.51 23.68 -3.16
N VAL A 263 -7.87 22.70 -2.57
CA VAL A 263 -7.95 21.28 -2.94
C VAL A 263 -8.51 20.53 -1.77
N LEU A 264 -9.66 19.91 -1.96
CA LEU A 264 -10.39 19.17 -0.92
C LEU A 264 -10.77 17.80 -1.47
N TRP A 265 -10.37 16.74 -0.79
CA TRP A 265 -10.75 15.36 -1.09
C TRP A 265 -11.80 14.90 -0.07
N VAL A 266 -12.87 14.32 -0.54
CA VAL A 266 -13.86 13.64 0.29
C VAL A 266 -13.55 12.15 0.23
N ASP A 267 -13.49 11.57 1.39
CA ASP A 267 -13.27 10.16 1.64
C ASP A 267 -14.60 9.44 1.76
N ALA A 268 -15.35 9.71 2.81
CA ALA A 268 -16.61 9.07 3.07
C ALA A 268 -17.69 10.06 3.51
N VAL A 269 -18.95 9.62 3.40
CA VAL A 269 -20.09 10.24 4.07
C VAL A 269 -20.81 9.20 4.91
N ALA A 270 -21.17 9.54 6.13
CA ALA A 270 -21.95 8.66 7.00
C ALA A 270 -23.18 9.40 7.54
N THR A 271 -24.28 8.67 7.69
CA THR A 271 -25.51 9.21 8.26
C THR A 271 -25.96 8.34 9.41
N ARG A 272 -26.08 8.95 10.59
CA ARG A 272 -26.72 8.38 11.78
C ARG A 272 -28.17 8.85 11.78
N TYR A 273 -29.12 7.93 11.83
CA TYR A 273 -30.54 8.26 11.78
C TYR A 273 -31.38 7.22 12.50
N THR A 274 -32.63 7.56 12.79
CA THR A 274 -33.62 6.62 13.33
C THR A 274 -34.27 5.88 12.19
N ARG A 275 -34.08 4.54 12.14
CA ARG A 275 -34.71 3.62 11.20
C ARG A 275 -36.02 3.05 11.76
N SER A 276 -37.11 3.00 10.97
CA SER A 276 -38.29 2.21 11.26
C SER A 276 -37.99 0.71 11.12
N LEU A 277 -38.62 -0.10 11.98
CA LEU A 277 -38.54 -1.57 11.92
C LEU A 277 -39.84 -2.19 11.33
N ASP A 278 -40.64 -1.38 10.63
CA ASP A 278 -41.92 -1.80 10.03
C ASP A 278 -41.74 -2.52 8.68
N ASP A 279 -40.57 -2.40 8.04
CA ASP A 279 -40.18 -3.10 6.80
C ASP A 279 -38.68 -3.38 6.80
N VAL A 280 -38.33 -4.55 7.35
CA VAL A 280 -36.91 -4.87 7.60
C VAL A 280 -36.23 -5.69 6.49
N GLY A 281 -37.03 -6.25 5.56
CA GLY A 281 -36.55 -7.08 4.44
C GLY A 281 -36.03 -8.44 4.89
N SER A 282 -34.95 -8.96 4.25
CA SER A 282 -34.45 -10.31 4.56
C SER A 282 -33.56 -10.36 5.82
N SER A 283 -33.02 -9.21 6.25
CA SER A 283 -32.21 -9.10 7.46
C SER A 283 -32.19 -7.67 8.01
N VAL A 284 -32.03 -7.55 9.32
CA VAL A 284 -31.86 -6.27 10.00
C VAL A 284 -30.94 -6.39 11.20
N ALA A 285 -29.97 -5.48 11.29
CA ALA A 285 -29.22 -5.21 12.52
C ALA A 285 -29.88 -4.04 13.25
N PHE A 286 -30.05 -4.15 14.58
CA PHE A 286 -30.66 -3.10 15.39
C PHE A 286 -30.11 -3.13 16.81
N ALA A 287 -30.19 -1.99 17.49
CA ALA A 287 -29.86 -1.87 18.90
C ALA A 287 -31.14 -1.58 19.71
N ALA A 288 -31.18 -2.02 20.96
CA ALA A 288 -32.20 -1.68 21.91
C ALA A 288 -31.63 -0.76 22.98
N ASP A 289 -32.05 0.51 22.99
CA ASP A 289 -31.57 1.47 24.00
C ASP A 289 -32.09 1.09 25.40
N ASP A 290 -33.33 0.65 25.46
CA ASP A 290 -34.04 0.24 26.68
C ASP A 290 -34.47 -1.25 26.61
N ALA A 291 -34.58 -1.89 27.77
CA ALA A 291 -35.16 -3.20 27.87
C ALA A 291 -36.68 -3.13 27.60
N GLY A 292 -37.19 -4.02 26.72
CA GLY A 292 -38.62 -4.02 26.38
C GLY A 292 -38.98 -4.96 25.25
N ALA A 293 -40.22 -4.86 24.79
CA ALA A 293 -40.66 -5.58 23.61
C ALA A 293 -40.22 -4.82 22.33
N ILE A 294 -39.68 -5.54 21.37
CA ILE A 294 -39.43 -5.03 20.01
C ILE A 294 -40.28 -5.82 19.04
N LEU A 295 -40.87 -5.10 18.08
CA LEU A 295 -41.56 -5.65 16.94
C LEU A 295 -40.78 -5.35 15.67
N LEU A 296 -40.49 -6.40 14.91
CA LEU A 296 -39.93 -6.34 13.56
C LEU A 296 -41.04 -6.78 12.59
N GLU A 297 -41.27 -6.00 11.53
CA GLU A 297 -42.28 -6.35 10.52
C GLU A 297 -41.61 -6.47 9.14
N GLY A 298 -42.22 -7.27 8.25
CA GLY A 298 -41.73 -7.45 6.90
C GLY A 298 -40.47 -8.33 6.77
N LEU A 299 -40.17 -9.19 7.76
CA LEU A 299 -39.00 -10.07 7.69
C LEU A 299 -39.31 -11.27 6.75
N SER A 300 -38.60 -11.34 5.62
CA SER A 300 -38.83 -12.32 4.57
C SER A 300 -38.15 -13.67 4.86
N GLY A 301 -38.82 -14.77 4.43
CA GLY A 301 -38.33 -16.15 4.51
C GLY A 301 -39.14 -17.07 5.41
N ASP A 302 -38.99 -18.39 5.21
CA ASP A 302 -39.76 -19.43 5.87
C ASP A 302 -39.32 -19.68 7.34
N SER A 303 -38.13 -19.25 7.72
CA SER A 303 -37.62 -19.43 9.08
C SER A 303 -36.85 -18.17 9.51
N VAL A 304 -36.99 -17.84 10.78
CA VAL A 304 -36.36 -16.65 11.38
C VAL A 304 -35.38 -17.05 12.43
N ARG A 305 -34.24 -16.35 12.45
CA ARG A 305 -33.24 -16.39 13.53
C ARG A 305 -32.98 -15.00 14.02
N VAL A 306 -32.93 -14.84 15.33
CA VAL A 306 -32.51 -13.60 15.97
C VAL A 306 -31.34 -13.92 16.92
N LEU A 307 -30.26 -13.16 16.78
CA LEU A 307 -29.10 -13.28 17.62
C LEU A 307 -28.87 -11.98 18.38
N ASP A 308 -28.51 -12.09 19.64
CA ASP A 308 -27.84 -11.04 20.37
C ASP A 308 -26.35 -11.09 19.99
N VAL A 309 -25.88 -10.04 19.30
CA VAL A 309 -24.52 -9.89 18.78
C VAL A 309 -23.72 -8.84 19.53
N SER A 310 -24.11 -8.54 20.77
CA SER A 310 -23.36 -7.63 21.66
C SER A 310 -21.91 -8.09 21.85
N ASN A 311 -21.69 -9.41 21.81
CA ASN A 311 -20.37 -10.04 21.62
C ASN A 311 -20.37 -10.83 20.30
N PRO A 312 -19.83 -10.28 19.20
CA PRO A 312 -19.94 -10.89 17.88
C PRO A 312 -19.27 -12.27 17.77
N ARG A 313 -18.20 -12.52 18.51
CA ARG A 313 -17.50 -13.82 18.52
C ARG A 313 -18.21 -14.90 19.37
N SER A 314 -19.10 -14.47 20.24
CA SER A 314 -19.89 -15.37 21.09
C SER A 314 -21.35 -14.90 21.11
N PRO A 315 -22.04 -14.87 19.95
CA PRO A 315 -23.42 -14.44 19.87
C PRO A 315 -24.32 -15.37 20.65
N VAL A 316 -25.50 -14.88 21.04
CA VAL A 316 -26.52 -15.65 21.75
C VAL A 316 -27.73 -15.83 20.83
N LEU A 317 -28.10 -17.05 20.51
CA LEU A 317 -29.31 -17.35 19.72
C LEU A 317 -30.55 -17.17 20.62
N LEU A 318 -31.50 -16.38 20.14
CA LEU A 318 -32.73 -16.13 20.90
C LEU A 318 -33.80 -17.15 20.55
N ASP A 319 -34.42 -17.72 21.59
CA ASP A 319 -35.59 -18.58 21.52
C ASP A 319 -36.83 -17.93 22.17
N GLY A 320 -37.98 -18.57 22.10
CA GLY A 320 -39.23 -18.03 22.69
C GLY A 320 -39.80 -16.83 21.91
N LEU A 321 -39.39 -16.58 20.68
CA LEU A 321 -39.88 -15.52 19.84
C LEU A 321 -41.37 -15.74 19.52
N THR A 322 -42.15 -14.64 19.41
CA THR A 322 -43.50 -14.70 18.90
C THR A 322 -43.51 -14.34 17.42
N LEU A 323 -43.86 -15.32 16.59
CA LEU A 323 -43.93 -15.17 15.14
C LEU A 323 -45.37 -15.07 14.69
N THR A 324 -45.75 -14.04 13.90
CA THR A 324 -47.09 -13.85 13.35
C THR A 324 -46.97 -13.36 11.92
N GLY A 325 -47.12 -14.26 10.95
CA GLY A 325 -46.83 -13.94 9.54
C GLY A 325 -45.35 -13.62 9.35
N ASP A 326 -45.06 -12.45 8.82
CA ASP A 326 -43.72 -11.88 8.60
C ASP A 326 -43.23 -11.01 9.76
N SER A 327 -44.00 -10.97 10.87
CA SER A 327 -43.68 -10.18 12.05
C SER A 327 -43.02 -11.03 13.13
N VAL A 328 -41.96 -10.47 13.76
CA VAL A 328 -41.22 -11.07 14.86
C VAL A 328 -41.27 -10.18 16.07
N ARG A 329 -41.80 -10.73 17.17
CA ARG A 329 -41.83 -10.02 18.46
C ARG A 329 -40.89 -10.68 19.46
N LEU A 330 -39.98 -9.90 20.05
CA LEU A 330 -39.00 -10.35 21.02
C LEU A 330 -38.89 -9.42 22.23
N GLY A 331 -38.36 -9.96 23.33
CA GLY A 331 -37.94 -9.18 24.48
C GLY A 331 -36.46 -8.82 24.33
N ALA A 332 -36.16 -7.54 24.27
CA ALA A 332 -34.80 -7.00 24.17
C ALA A 332 -34.26 -6.57 25.54
N GLU A 333 -32.95 -6.64 25.69
CA GLU A 333 -32.18 -6.13 26.83
C GLU A 333 -31.63 -4.73 26.52
N ALA A 334 -31.57 -3.87 27.50
CA ALA A 334 -31.03 -2.51 27.32
C ALA A 334 -29.55 -2.53 26.86
N GLY A 335 -29.24 -1.74 25.85
CA GLY A 335 -27.90 -1.58 25.29
C GLY A 335 -27.43 -2.77 24.45
N ALA A 336 -28.29 -3.80 24.24
CA ALA A 336 -27.90 -4.95 23.44
C ALA A 336 -28.06 -4.69 21.94
N ARG A 337 -27.21 -5.36 21.16
CA ARG A 337 -27.22 -5.31 19.68
C ARG A 337 -27.72 -6.65 19.15
N TYR A 338 -28.62 -6.57 18.18
CA TYR A 338 -29.27 -7.73 17.61
C TYR A 338 -29.12 -7.79 16.10
N VAL A 339 -29.17 -9.00 15.57
CA VAL A 339 -29.38 -9.28 14.15
C VAL A 339 -30.57 -10.23 14.01
N ALA A 340 -31.56 -9.84 13.23
CA ALA A 340 -32.66 -10.70 12.83
C ALA A 340 -32.51 -11.04 11.34
N VAL A 341 -32.65 -12.33 11.01
CA VAL A 341 -32.44 -12.82 9.64
C VAL A 341 -33.54 -13.84 9.32
N GLY A 342 -34.23 -13.64 8.20
CA GLY A 342 -35.06 -14.67 7.58
C GLY A 342 -34.19 -15.65 6.79
N SER A 343 -34.80 -16.78 6.35
CA SER A 343 -34.02 -17.77 5.55
C SER A 343 -33.39 -17.18 4.29
N ASP A 344 -34.01 -16.16 3.71
CA ASP A 344 -33.55 -15.51 2.46
C ASP A 344 -32.35 -14.55 2.69
N GLY A 345 -32.14 -14.12 3.93
CA GLY A 345 -31.03 -13.24 4.32
C GLY A 345 -29.78 -13.98 4.81
N VAL A 346 -29.79 -15.31 4.85
CA VAL A 346 -28.61 -16.10 5.24
C VAL A 346 -27.60 -16.10 4.10
N GLN A 347 -26.39 -15.64 4.40
CA GLN A 347 -25.31 -15.47 3.44
C GLN A 347 -24.46 -16.74 3.30
N VAL A 348 -23.66 -16.80 2.22
CA VAL A 348 -22.69 -17.87 1.98
C VAL A 348 -21.31 -17.20 1.83
N PRO A 349 -20.31 -17.57 2.65
CA PRO A 349 -18.99 -16.95 2.58
C PRO A 349 -18.26 -17.41 1.32
N ARG A 350 -17.29 -16.62 0.87
CA ARG A 350 -16.30 -17.10 -0.09
C ARG A 350 -15.39 -18.13 0.58
N LEU A 351 -15.09 -19.21 -0.15
CA LEU A 351 -14.26 -20.28 0.38
C LEU A 351 -12.90 -20.28 -0.29
N THR A 352 -11.84 -20.28 0.51
CA THR A 352 -10.46 -20.41 0.09
C THR A 352 -9.82 -21.53 0.90
N VAL A 353 -9.14 -22.46 0.23
CA VAL A 353 -8.45 -23.57 0.91
C VAL A 353 -7.11 -23.06 1.41
N ASP A 354 -6.83 -23.35 2.67
CA ASP A 354 -5.54 -23.20 3.32
C ASP A 354 -4.79 -24.54 3.26
N HIS A 355 -3.55 -24.51 2.79
CA HIS A 355 -2.67 -25.66 2.65
C HIS A 355 -1.59 -25.64 3.72
N ALA A 356 -1.15 -26.84 4.13
CA ALA A 356 -0.16 -26.97 5.19
C ALA A 356 1.16 -26.29 4.82
N SER A 357 1.62 -25.39 5.67
CA SER A 357 2.95 -24.78 5.67
C SER A 357 3.57 -24.84 7.07
N ASP A 358 4.85 -24.58 7.19
CA ASP A 358 5.55 -24.55 8.50
C ASP A 358 6.77 -23.63 8.44
N LEU A 359 6.55 -22.37 8.09
CA LEU A 359 7.61 -21.36 7.98
C LEU A 359 8.22 -21.03 9.35
N ARG A 360 7.41 -21.17 10.41
CA ARG A 360 7.85 -20.88 11.78
C ARG A 360 8.90 -21.86 12.30
N ASN A 361 8.92 -23.11 11.80
CA ASN A 361 9.87 -24.14 12.21
C ASN A 361 10.82 -24.55 11.09
N ALA A 362 10.88 -23.80 9.99
CA ALA A 362 11.76 -24.09 8.87
C ALA A 362 13.24 -24.03 9.29
N ALA A 363 14.09 -24.82 8.63
CA ALA A 363 15.52 -24.85 8.90
C ALA A 363 16.23 -23.55 8.48
N GLY A 364 15.64 -22.86 7.49
CA GLY A 364 16.16 -21.62 6.92
C GLY A 364 17.26 -21.81 5.89
N ALA A 365 17.71 -20.70 5.32
CA ALA A 365 18.73 -20.64 4.27
C ALA A 365 19.33 -19.23 4.19
N GLU A 366 20.59 -19.13 3.71
CA GLU A 366 21.27 -17.82 3.51
C GLU A 366 20.64 -16.98 2.41
N TYR A 367 20.07 -17.63 1.40
CA TYR A 367 19.42 -16.99 0.25
C TYR A 367 17.95 -17.39 0.19
N LEU A 368 17.09 -16.40 0.38
CA LEU A 368 15.66 -16.55 0.47
C LEU A 368 14.98 -15.85 -0.73
N VAL A 369 14.13 -16.57 -1.44
CA VAL A 369 13.23 -15.98 -2.45
C VAL A 369 11.79 -16.07 -1.94
N ILE A 370 11.09 -14.94 -1.89
CA ILE A 370 9.65 -14.88 -1.63
C ILE A 370 8.96 -14.60 -2.97
N ALA A 371 8.04 -15.45 -3.37
CA ALA A 371 7.33 -15.32 -4.62
C ALA A 371 5.86 -15.76 -4.49
N PRO A 372 4.93 -15.18 -5.25
CA PRO A 372 3.61 -15.76 -5.41
C PRO A 372 3.73 -17.09 -6.21
N ARG A 373 2.87 -18.05 -5.92
CA ARG A 373 2.87 -19.38 -6.54
C ARG A 373 2.94 -19.33 -8.08
N ALA A 374 2.29 -18.36 -8.70
CA ALA A 374 2.30 -18.15 -10.14
C ALA A 374 3.70 -17.92 -10.75
N LEU A 375 4.70 -17.55 -9.96
CA LEU A 375 6.07 -17.28 -10.38
C LEU A 375 7.07 -18.38 -9.94
N PHE A 376 6.61 -19.52 -9.41
CA PHE A 376 7.48 -20.55 -8.83
C PHE A 376 8.43 -21.19 -9.85
N SER A 377 8.01 -21.38 -11.11
CA SER A 377 8.92 -21.93 -12.14
C SER A 377 10.17 -21.06 -12.31
N GLY A 378 9.97 -19.76 -12.51
CA GLY A 378 11.08 -18.82 -12.66
C GLY A 378 11.86 -18.60 -11.35
N ALA A 379 11.17 -18.59 -10.21
CA ALA A 379 11.80 -18.45 -8.90
C ALA A 379 12.67 -19.66 -8.55
N ASN A 380 12.25 -20.88 -8.89
CA ASN A 380 13.08 -22.08 -8.75
C ASN A 380 14.36 -22.00 -9.59
N ALA A 381 14.28 -21.47 -10.81
CA ALA A 381 15.48 -21.28 -11.63
C ALA A 381 16.53 -20.38 -10.94
N LEU A 382 16.07 -19.32 -10.23
CA LEU A 382 16.94 -18.44 -9.45
C LEU A 382 17.53 -19.15 -8.22
N VAL A 383 16.70 -19.87 -7.49
CA VAL A 383 17.09 -20.66 -6.31
C VAL A 383 18.14 -21.70 -6.72
N ASP A 384 17.90 -22.45 -7.78
CA ASP A 384 18.82 -23.48 -8.32
C ASP A 384 20.15 -22.87 -8.77
N TYR A 385 20.11 -21.70 -9.42
CA TYR A 385 21.30 -20.97 -9.84
C TYR A 385 22.17 -20.58 -8.64
N ARG A 386 21.58 -20.05 -7.59
CA ARG A 386 22.29 -19.65 -6.37
C ARG A 386 22.79 -20.86 -5.56
N ALA A 387 22.01 -21.94 -5.51
CA ALA A 387 22.44 -23.21 -4.92
C ALA A 387 23.67 -23.79 -5.62
N ALA A 388 23.71 -23.75 -6.96
CA ALA A 388 24.88 -24.18 -7.74
C ALA A 388 26.15 -23.36 -7.45
N GLN A 389 26.00 -22.15 -6.91
CA GLN A 389 27.11 -21.29 -6.46
C GLN A 389 27.53 -21.54 -5.02
N GLY A 390 26.86 -22.44 -4.30
CA GLY A 390 27.22 -22.88 -2.96
C GLY A 390 26.46 -22.17 -1.83
N LEU A 391 25.44 -21.35 -2.12
CA LEU A 391 24.56 -20.80 -1.08
C LEU A 391 23.54 -21.86 -0.66
N THR A 392 23.17 -21.86 0.61
CA THR A 392 21.93 -22.52 1.04
C THR A 392 20.76 -21.67 0.60
N THR A 393 19.76 -22.28 -0.05
CA THR A 393 18.68 -21.54 -0.71
C THR A 393 17.31 -22.07 -0.29
N THR A 394 16.30 -21.20 -0.25
CA THR A 394 14.90 -21.58 -0.07
C THR A 394 13.97 -20.68 -0.87
N LEU A 395 12.88 -21.28 -1.37
CA LEU A 395 11.76 -20.58 -2.00
C LEU A 395 10.56 -20.64 -1.06
N VAL A 396 9.95 -19.51 -0.80
CA VAL A 396 8.80 -19.36 0.10
C VAL A 396 7.60 -18.86 -0.70
N ASP A 397 6.46 -19.53 -0.53
CA ASP A 397 5.19 -19.07 -1.07
C ASP A 397 4.70 -17.85 -0.27
N LEU A 398 4.39 -16.77 -1.00
CA LEU A 398 3.86 -15.55 -0.40
C LEU A 398 2.54 -15.80 0.35
N ASN A 399 1.71 -16.76 -0.12
CA ASN A 399 0.47 -17.09 0.58
C ASN A 399 0.75 -17.72 1.95
N ASP A 400 1.77 -18.61 2.06
CA ASP A 400 2.16 -19.19 3.35
C ASP A 400 2.63 -18.11 4.34
N VAL A 401 3.29 -17.06 3.84
CA VAL A 401 3.64 -15.90 4.66
C VAL A 401 2.38 -15.20 5.19
N PHE A 402 1.38 -14.98 4.34
CA PHE A 402 0.12 -14.38 4.79
C PHE A 402 -0.65 -15.28 5.75
N ASP A 403 -0.67 -16.59 5.50
CA ASP A 403 -1.38 -17.55 6.34
C ASP A 403 -0.78 -17.61 7.75
N GLU A 404 0.54 -17.71 7.86
CA GLU A 404 1.21 -17.84 9.15
C GLU A 404 1.42 -16.52 9.90
N PHE A 405 1.54 -15.37 9.21
CA PHE A 405 1.90 -14.11 9.84
C PHE A 405 0.81 -13.03 9.79
N ALA A 406 -0.28 -13.24 9.01
CA ALA A 406 -1.41 -12.31 8.90
C ALA A 406 -2.79 -13.00 8.84
N PHE A 407 -2.89 -14.26 9.28
CA PHE A 407 -4.15 -15.02 9.28
C PHE A 407 -4.84 -15.04 7.90
N GLY A 408 -4.04 -15.17 6.83
CA GLY A 408 -4.50 -15.20 5.45
C GLY A 408 -4.73 -13.83 4.80
N THR A 409 -4.60 -12.74 5.52
CA THR A 409 -4.74 -11.38 4.96
C THR A 409 -3.48 -11.02 4.16
N PRO A 410 -3.60 -10.54 2.90
CA PRO A 410 -2.45 -10.15 2.08
C PRO A 410 -1.85 -8.79 2.52
N ASP A 411 -1.60 -8.66 3.80
CA ASP A 411 -1.01 -7.50 4.44
C ASP A 411 0.52 -7.52 4.21
N PRO A 412 1.13 -6.50 3.60
CA PRO A 412 2.57 -6.46 3.40
C PRO A 412 3.39 -6.53 4.69
N HIS A 413 2.84 -6.10 5.83
CA HIS A 413 3.52 -6.23 7.12
C HIS A 413 3.80 -7.68 7.52
N ALA A 414 3.05 -8.66 6.98
CA ALA A 414 3.31 -10.08 7.18
C ALA A 414 4.70 -10.49 6.65
N ILE A 415 5.13 -9.90 5.52
CA ILE A 415 6.46 -10.16 4.94
C ILE A 415 7.55 -9.71 5.91
N ARG A 416 7.43 -8.52 6.49
CA ARG A 416 8.37 -8.01 7.49
C ARG A 416 8.38 -8.89 8.74
N ALA A 417 7.19 -9.26 9.25
CA ALA A 417 7.06 -10.13 10.42
C ALA A 417 7.67 -11.52 10.18
N PHE A 418 7.50 -12.06 8.98
CA PHE A 418 8.13 -13.31 8.57
C PHE A 418 9.67 -13.17 8.52
N LEU A 419 10.21 -12.12 7.90
CA LEU A 419 11.66 -11.90 7.81
C LEU A 419 12.28 -11.70 9.19
N GLN A 420 11.61 -10.99 10.10
CA GLN A 420 12.04 -10.86 11.49
C GLN A 420 12.08 -12.24 12.18
N HIS A 421 11.00 -13.03 12.05
CA HIS A 421 10.97 -14.40 12.60
C HIS A 421 12.08 -15.29 12.02
N ALA A 422 12.27 -15.26 10.70
CA ALA A 422 13.30 -16.04 10.01
C ALA A 422 14.71 -15.66 10.48
N SER A 423 14.98 -14.38 10.67
CA SER A 423 16.27 -13.88 11.15
C SER A 423 16.55 -14.26 12.61
N GLU A 424 15.51 -14.31 13.46
CA GLU A 424 15.65 -14.57 14.89
C GLU A 424 15.57 -16.07 15.25
N GLN A 425 14.78 -16.86 14.51
CA GLN A 425 14.39 -18.21 14.93
C GLN A 425 14.94 -19.31 14.03
N TRP A 426 15.23 -19.06 12.76
CA TRP A 426 15.75 -20.08 11.88
C TRP A 426 17.18 -20.49 12.23
N ALA A 427 17.51 -21.76 12.07
CA ALA A 427 18.86 -22.28 12.33
C ALA A 427 19.90 -21.67 11.37
N THR A 428 19.46 -21.36 10.13
CA THR A 428 20.24 -20.61 9.14
C THR A 428 19.44 -19.36 8.77
N PRO A 429 19.74 -18.21 9.41
CA PRO A 429 19.03 -16.97 9.10
C PRO A 429 19.33 -16.49 7.68
N PRO A 430 18.39 -15.84 7.01
CA PRO A 430 18.61 -15.26 5.68
C PRO A 430 19.62 -14.11 5.75
N ARG A 431 20.48 -14.04 4.75
CA ARG A 431 21.37 -12.90 4.49
C ARG A 431 20.91 -12.13 3.26
N TYR A 432 20.52 -12.86 2.22
CA TYR A 432 20.02 -12.32 0.96
C TYR A 432 18.53 -12.64 0.82
N VAL A 433 17.75 -11.63 0.49
CA VAL A 433 16.31 -11.77 0.26
C VAL A 433 15.95 -11.21 -1.11
N VAL A 434 15.22 -11.99 -1.90
CA VAL A 434 14.66 -11.55 -3.17
C VAL A 434 13.15 -11.58 -3.11
N LEU A 435 12.54 -10.43 -3.37
CA LEU A 435 11.09 -10.28 -3.56
C LEU A 435 10.80 -10.46 -5.06
N ALA A 436 10.37 -11.67 -5.47
CA ALA A 436 10.12 -11.96 -6.87
C ALA A 436 8.66 -11.71 -7.24
N GLY A 437 8.38 -10.55 -7.80
CA GLY A 437 7.05 -10.14 -8.25
C GLY A 437 6.88 -8.64 -8.36
N ALA A 438 6.12 -8.22 -9.36
CA ALA A 438 5.66 -6.83 -9.48
C ALA A 438 4.73 -6.50 -8.31
N GLY A 439 4.82 -5.28 -7.78
CA GLY A 439 4.02 -4.81 -6.66
C GLY A 439 3.31 -3.51 -6.94
N SER A 440 2.26 -3.24 -6.16
CA SER A 440 1.61 -1.93 -6.19
C SER A 440 0.94 -1.62 -4.85
N PHE A 441 0.54 -0.36 -4.68
CA PHE A 441 -0.28 0.08 -3.55
C PHE A 441 -1.78 -0.15 -3.78
N ASP A 442 -2.20 -0.69 -4.91
CA ASP A 442 -3.60 -1.05 -5.19
C ASP A 442 -3.90 -2.46 -4.67
N TYR A 443 -3.92 -2.58 -3.34
CA TYR A 443 -4.06 -3.87 -2.65
C TYR A 443 -5.39 -4.56 -2.97
N LEU A 444 -6.48 -3.79 -3.05
CA LEU A 444 -7.84 -4.27 -3.36
C LEU A 444 -8.13 -4.40 -4.86
N ASN A 445 -7.12 -4.11 -5.72
CA ASN A 445 -7.30 -4.10 -7.17
C ASN A 445 -8.44 -3.17 -7.64
N ILE A 446 -8.58 -2.02 -6.98
CA ILE A 446 -9.59 -0.98 -7.26
C ILE A 446 -9.54 -0.54 -8.73
N ARG A 447 -8.33 -0.48 -9.30
CA ARG A 447 -8.11 -0.13 -10.72
C ARG A 447 -8.41 -1.28 -11.67
N GLY A 448 -8.57 -2.52 -11.19
CA GLY A 448 -8.83 -3.71 -12.01
C GLY A 448 -7.66 -4.09 -12.93
N LEU A 449 -6.42 -3.79 -12.54
CA LEU A 449 -5.21 -4.01 -13.36
C LEU A 449 -4.51 -5.34 -13.04
N ASN A 450 -4.82 -5.97 -11.92
CA ASN A 450 -4.26 -7.25 -11.46
C ASN A 450 -2.71 -7.30 -11.42
N GLY A 451 -2.07 -6.14 -11.19
CA GLY A 451 -0.61 -6.01 -11.22
C GLY A 451 0.09 -6.19 -9.88
N ASN A 452 -0.66 -6.38 -8.78
CA ASN A 452 -0.10 -6.52 -7.44
C ASN A 452 0.16 -8.00 -7.12
N LEU A 453 1.28 -8.53 -7.58
CA LEU A 453 1.69 -9.93 -7.35
C LEU A 453 2.39 -10.12 -6.01
N LEU A 454 3.19 -9.13 -5.59
CA LEU A 454 3.87 -9.07 -4.30
C LEU A 454 3.74 -7.64 -3.77
N PRO A 455 2.89 -7.38 -2.76
CA PRO A 455 2.48 -6.04 -2.39
C PRO A 455 3.64 -5.16 -1.96
N ALA A 456 3.54 -3.87 -2.26
CA ALA A 456 4.46 -2.86 -1.77
C ALA A 456 4.15 -2.52 -0.30
N LEU A 457 5.17 -2.32 0.52
CA LEU A 457 5.00 -1.72 1.84
C LEU A 457 5.15 -0.20 1.70
N MET A 458 4.09 0.54 2.00
CA MET A 458 4.11 2.00 1.97
C MET A 458 4.67 2.54 3.27
N VAL A 459 5.49 3.60 3.16
CA VAL A 459 6.08 4.28 4.33
C VAL A 459 5.85 5.77 4.25
N ASN A 460 5.76 6.39 5.42
CA ASN A 460 5.60 7.84 5.52
C ASN A 460 6.95 8.55 5.37
N THR A 461 6.97 9.57 4.51
CA THR A 461 8.07 10.52 4.38
C THR A 461 7.53 11.95 4.49
N PRO A 462 8.39 12.97 4.68
CA PRO A 462 7.95 14.36 4.67
C PRO A 462 7.25 14.81 3.39
N SER A 463 7.38 14.03 2.33
CA SER A 463 6.82 14.31 1.00
C SER A 463 5.61 13.45 0.61
N GLY A 464 5.13 12.62 1.55
CA GLY A 464 4.01 11.69 1.35
C GLY A 464 4.41 10.24 1.50
N LEU A 465 3.52 9.34 1.07
CA LEU A 465 3.71 7.89 1.13
C LEU A 465 4.40 7.40 -0.14
N PHE A 466 5.42 6.57 0.05
CA PHE A 466 6.16 5.90 -1.01
C PHE A 466 6.43 4.45 -0.63
N ALA A 467 6.60 3.59 -1.63
CA ALA A 467 6.99 2.21 -1.36
C ALA A 467 8.41 2.12 -0.81
N SER A 468 8.59 1.17 0.12
CA SER A 468 9.88 0.90 0.74
C SER A 468 10.11 -0.60 0.85
N ASP A 469 10.92 -1.15 -0.04
CA ASP A 469 11.37 -2.53 0.12
C ASP A 469 12.40 -2.67 1.25
N THR A 470 13.14 -1.60 1.56
CA THR A 470 14.08 -1.57 2.70
C THR A 470 13.37 -1.67 4.05
N ALA A 471 12.12 -1.19 4.16
CA ALA A 471 11.32 -1.33 5.37
C ALA A 471 10.94 -2.78 5.69
N PHE A 472 10.88 -3.68 4.72
CA PHE A 472 10.74 -5.11 4.98
C PHE A 472 11.95 -5.70 5.73
N SER A 473 13.12 -5.15 5.52
CA SER A 473 14.39 -5.62 6.06
C SER A 473 14.95 -4.79 7.22
N ASP A 474 14.29 -3.71 7.63
CA ASP A 474 14.55 -2.98 8.89
C ASP A 474 13.83 -3.72 10.03
N LEU A 475 14.50 -4.70 10.62
CA LEU A 475 13.88 -5.62 11.58
C LEU A 475 13.83 -5.06 13.01
N ASN A 476 14.64 -4.05 13.29
CA ASN A 476 14.81 -3.48 14.62
C ASN A 476 14.27 -2.04 14.75
N ASP A 477 13.61 -1.50 13.70
CA ASP A 477 13.04 -0.14 13.62
C ASP A 477 14.06 1.00 13.81
N ASP A 478 15.33 0.77 13.48
CA ASP A 478 16.36 1.80 13.54
C ASP A 478 16.46 2.64 12.26
N GLY A 479 15.72 2.24 11.21
CA GLY A 479 15.63 2.89 9.91
C GLY A 479 16.72 2.45 8.93
N ARG A 480 17.49 1.41 9.26
CA ARG A 480 18.50 0.81 8.40
C ARG A 480 18.14 -0.66 8.11
N PRO A 481 18.25 -1.12 6.86
CA PRO A 481 18.09 -2.53 6.54
C PRO A 481 19.08 -3.43 7.29
N ASP A 482 18.57 -4.54 7.86
CA ASP A 482 19.38 -5.59 8.49
C ASP A 482 19.69 -6.74 7.53
N LEU A 483 18.98 -6.84 6.41
CA LEU A 483 19.11 -7.86 5.38
C LEU A 483 19.47 -7.23 4.03
N LEU A 484 20.21 -7.96 3.20
CA LEU A 484 20.49 -7.56 1.83
C LEU A 484 19.29 -7.94 0.95
N LEU A 485 18.43 -6.97 0.67
CA LEU A 485 17.15 -7.19 0.01
C LEU A 485 17.11 -6.53 -1.37
N GLY A 486 16.50 -7.20 -2.34
CA GLY A 486 16.19 -6.63 -3.65
C GLY A 486 14.89 -7.19 -4.21
N ARG A 487 14.28 -6.44 -5.12
CA ARG A 487 13.06 -6.81 -5.82
C ARG A 487 13.35 -7.14 -7.29
N LEU A 488 12.72 -8.20 -7.78
CA LEU A 488 12.60 -8.47 -9.21
C LEU A 488 11.16 -8.15 -9.63
N PRO A 489 10.90 -6.96 -10.22
CA PRO A 489 9.54 -6.49 -10.51
C PRO A 489 9.00 -7.14 -11.79
N VAL A 490 8.87 -8.46 -11.78
CA VAL A 490 8.43 -9.27 -12.93
C VAL A 490 6.97 -9.71 -12.76
N ALA A 491 6.30 -9.90 -13.90
CA ALA A 491 4.90 -10.35 -13.94
C ALA A 491 4.71 -11.75 -14.51
N SER A 492 5.80 -12.46 -14.88
CA SER A 492 5.72 -13.80 -15.48
C SER A 492 6.97 -14.63 -15.21
N ASN A 493 6.83 -15.95 -15.28
CA ASN A 493 7.95 -16.89 -15.21
C ASN A 493 8.99 -16.63 -16.32
N ASP A 494 8.55 -16.37 -17.54
CA ASP A 494 9.45 -16.10 -18.67
C ASP A 494 10.36 -14.87 -18.40
N ALA A 495 9.81 -13.82 -17.79
CA ALA A 495 10.58 -12.62 -17.43
C ALA A 495 11.60 -12.93 -16.32
N LEU A 496 11.23 -13.74 -15.33
CA LEU A 496 12.12 -14.14 -14.25
C LEU A 496 13.22 -15.09 -14.76
N GLU A 497 12.90 -16.07 -15.59
CA GLU A 497 13.88 -16.95 -16.24
C GLU A 497 14.84 -16.16 -17.14
N ALA A 498 14.34 -15.16 -17.87
CA ALA A 498 15.18 -14.26 -18.66
C ALA A 498 16.15 -13.44 -17.78
N PHE A 499 15.69 -12.99 -16.59
CA PHE A 499 16.57 -12.34 -15.62
C PHE A 499 17.68 -13.30 -15.14
N VAL A 500 17.33 -14.54 -14.78
CA VAL A 500 18.29 -15.56 -14.34
C VAL A 500 19.32 -15.86 -15.42
N ALA A 501 18.91 -15.93 -16.68
CA ALA A 501 19.84 -16.11 -17.80
C ALA A 501 20.82 -14.95 -17.92
N ARG A 502 20.32 -13.69 -17.87
CA ARG A 502 21.18 -12.49 -17.89
C ARG A 502 22.14 -12.45 -16.70
N LEU A 503 21.67 -12.84 -15.52
CA LEU A 503 22.50 -12.90 -14.32
C LEU A 503 23.62 -13.91 -14.46
N ALA A 504 23.34 -15.08 -15.01
CA ALA A 504 24.34 -16.12 -15.25
C ALA A 504 25.38 -15.67 -16.26
N ASP A 505 24.96 -15.03 -17.34
CA ASP A 505 25.88 -14.49 -18.37
C ASP A 505 26.73 -13.36 -17.81
N TYR A 506 26.15 -12.44 -17.03
CA TYR A 506 26.87 -11.36 -16.36
C TYR A 506 27.95 -11.90 -15.41
N GLU A 507 27.60 -12.84 -14.56
CA GLU A 507 28.54 -13.38 -13.58
C GLU A 507 29.61 -14.28 -14.20
N ALA A 508 29.32 -14.95 -15.33
CA ALA A 508 30.31 -15.69 -16.09
C ALA A 508 31.32 -14.79 -16.80
N GLY A 509 30.90 -13.57 -17.18
CA GLY A 509 31.72 -12.59 -17.88
C GLY A 509 32.51 -11.63 -16.97
N LEU A 510 32.46 -11.78 -15.63
CA LEU A 510 33.10 -10.81 -14.71
C LEU A 510 34.57 -10.59 -14.92
N ALA A 511 35.33 -11.64 -15.36
CA ALA A 511 36.79 -11.51 -15.57
C ALA A 511 37.13 -10.58 -16.73
N GLU A 512 36.30 -10.60 -17.78
CA GLU A 512 36.44 -9.79 -18.99
C GLU A 512 35.72 -8.45 -18.93
N GLN A 513 34.93 -8.23 -17.86
CA GLN A 513 34.15 -7.01 -17.70
C GLN A 513 35.03 -5.75 -17.74
N THR A 514 34.60 -4.73 -18.50
CA THR A 514 35.24 -3.44 -18.57
C THR A 514 35.29 -2.74 -17.19
N ASP A 515 36.26 -1.82 -17.01
CA ASP A 515 36.31 -0.94 -15.85
C ASP A 515 35.85 0.49 -16.20
N ARG A 516 35.14 0.66 -17.34
CA ARG A 516 34.55 1.93 -17.75
C ARG A 516 33.34 2.25 -16.90
N THR A 517 33.28 3.47 -16.40
CA THR A 517 32.14 4.05 -15.72
C THR A 517 31.63 5.26 -16.49
N LEU A 518 30.33 5.48 -16.46
CA LEU A 518 29.68 6.63 -17.06
C LEU A 518 28.91 7.42 -15.99
N PHE A 519 29.35 8.64 -15.75
CA PHE A 519 28.73 9.54 -14.78
C PHE A 519 28.02 10.69 -15.47
N LEU A 520 26.72 10.79 -15.21
CA LEU A 520 25.80 11.71 -15.82
C LEU A 520 25.33 12.76 -14.79
N ALA A 521 25.31 14.03 -15.18
CA ALA A 521 24.74 15.10 -14.36
C ALA A 521 23.72 15.94 -15.14
N ASP A 522 22.64 16.30 -14.44
CA ASP A 522 21.63 17.24 -14.96
C ASP A 522 22.21 18.65 -15.11
N GLY A 523 21.80 19.37 -16.16
CA GLY A 523 22.26 20.72 -16.46
C GLY A 523 21.56 21.85 -15.72
N SER A 524 20.56 21.55 -14.91
CA SER A 524 19.71 22.55 -14.26
C SER A 524 20.35 23.19 -13.02
N ASN A 525 21.30 22.52 -12.38
CA ASN A 525 21.97 22.99 -11.17
C ASN A 525 23.44 22.53 -11.15
N SER A 526 24.37 23.47 -10.94
CA SER A 526 25.82 23.20 -10.87
C SER A 526 26.21 22.30 -9.68
N VAL A 527 25.36 22.14 -8.68
CA VAL A 527 25.59 21.21 -7.55
C VAL A 527 25.72 19.77 -8.06
N PHE A 528 24.93 19.38 -9.04
CA PHE A 528 24.97 18.02 -9.61
C PHE A 528 26.30 17.72 -10.31
N ASN A 529 26.86 18.71 -11.03
CA ASN A 529 28.22 18.57 -11.59
C ASN A 529 29.25 18.41 -10.48
N THR A 530 29.20 19.25 -9.43
CA THR A 530 30.15 19.18 -8.30
C THR A 530 30.08 17.84 -7.60
N SER A 531 28.86 17.31 -7.37
CA SER A 531 28.64 15.99 -6.78
C SER A 531 29.22 14.88 -7.65
N THR A 532 29.05 14.99 -8.97
CA THR A 532 29.57 14.03 -9.95
C THR A 532 31.11 14.12 -10.08
N ASP A 533 31.70 15.33 -10.01
CA ASP A 533 33.17 15.53 -9.96
C ASP A 533 33.79 14.90 -8.73
N ALA A 534 33.13 15.05 -7.57
CA ALA A 534 33.59 14.43 -6.32
C ALA A 534 33.56 12.89 -6.43
N LEU A 535 32.53 12.33 -7.04
CA LEU A 535 32.45 10.91 -7.29
C LEU A 535 33.56 10.41 -8.24
N ALA A 536 33.76 11.10 -9.35
CA ALA A 536 34.84 10.76 -10.29
C ALA A 536 36.23 10.84 -9.64
N THR A 537 36.45 11.83 -8.77
CA THR A 537 37.68 11.96 -7.99
C THR A 537 37.85 10.76 -7.06
N LEU A 538 36.79 10.33 -6.38
CA LEU A 538 36.82 9.16 -5.49
C LEU A 538 37.15 7.87 -6.27
N VAL A 539 36.49 7.63 -7.41
CA VAL A 539 36.79 6.46 -8.25
C VAL A 539 38.26 6.46 -8.71
N ASN A 540 38.78 7.59 -9.20
CA ASN A 540 40.15 7.72 -9.63
C ASN A 540 41.17 7.51 -8.47
N ALA A 541 40.74 7.77 -7.23
CA ALA A 541 41.61 7.50 -6.06
C ALA A 541 41.57 6.03 -5.61
N LEU A 542 40.50 5.30 -5.95
CA LEU A 542 40.29 3.91 -5.54
C LEU A 542 40.72 2.91 -6.63
N SER A 543 40.87 3.33 -7.87
CA SER A 543 41.18 2.45 -9.01
C SER A 543 42.25 3.06 -9.93
N ASP A 544 43.31 2.31 -10.18
CA ASP A 544 44.40 2.70 -11.12
C ASP A 544 43.99 2.52 -12.60
N ALA A 545 42.94 1.78 -12.87
CA ALA A 545 42.48 1.36 -14.21
C ALA A 545 41.13 1.95 -14.64
N GLY A 546 40.45 2.69 -13.76
CA GLY A 546 39.11 3.16 -14.02
C GLY A 546 39.07 4.26 -15.08
N LEU A 547 38.39 3.99 -16.19
CA LEU A 547 38.02 5.01 -17.18
C LEU A 547 36.69 5.64 -16.75
N VAL A 548 36.75 6.82 -16.14
CA VAL A 548 35.55 7.59 -15.77
C VAL A 548 35.22 8.55 -16.91
N GLU A 549 34.13 8.30 -17.58
CA GLU A 549 33.56 9.24 -18.53
C GLU A 549 32.51 10.10 -17.82
N GLN A 550 32.61 11.41 -17.97
CA GLN A 550 31.66 12.38 -17.39
C GLN A 550 30.90 13.07 -18.50
N LEU A 551 29.60 13.10 -18.39
CA LEU A 551 28.68 13.67 -19.36
C LEU A 551 27.72 14.61 -18.66
N TYR A 552 27.94 15.92 -18.82
CA TYR A 552 27.16 16.97 -18.19
C TYR A 552 26.20 17.63 -19.16
N ARG A 553 24.92 17.64 -18.78
CA ARG A 553 23.88 18.30 -19.59
C ARG A 553 24.08 19.84 -19.69
N SER A 554 24.79 20.45 -18.72
CA SER A 554 25.19 21.86 -18.79
C SER A 554 26.11 22.18 -19.98
N ASP A 555 26.92 21.22 -20.41
CA ASP A 555 28.00 21.43 -21.38
C ASP A 555 27.61 20.98 -22.78
N LEU A 556 26.53 20.25 -22.93
CA LEU A 556 26.11 19.60 -24.17
C LEU A 556 24.66 19.92 -24.52
N THR A 557 24.35 19.96 -25.81
CA THR A 557 22.95 19.89 -26.24
C THR A 557 22.33 18.54 -25.88
N LEU A 558 21.02 18.47 -25.71
CA LEU A 558 20.34 17.22 -25.40
C LEU A 558 20.66 16.13 -26.45
N GLU A 559 20.59 16.49 -27.75
CA GLU A 559 20.89 15.56 -28.84
C GLU A 559 22.30 14.96 -28.74
N LEU A 560 23.31 15.82 -28.51
CA LEU A 560 24.70 15.37 -28.40
C LEU A 560 24.92 14.54 -27.13
N ALA A 561 24.30 14.93 -26.01
CA ALA A 561 24.37 14.18 -24.76
C ALA A 561 23.77 12.77 -24.92
N ARG A 562 22.60 12.68 -25.57
CA ARG A 562 21.94 11.39 -25.85
C ARG A 562 22.79 10.51 -26.78
N THR A 563 23.36 11.10 -27.85
CA THR A 563 24.23 10.37 -28.77
C THR A 563 25.40 9.76 -28.02
N ARG A 564 26.13 10.54 -27.22
CA ARG A 564 27.28 10.05 -26.45
C ARG A 564 26.89 9.00 -25.39
N LEU A 565 25.77 9.23 -24.71
CA LEU A 565 25.24 8.26 -23.75
C LEU A 565 24.96 6.92 -24.43
N PHE A 566 24.29 6.93 -25.57
CA PHE A 566 23.94 5.70 -26.31
C PHE A 566 25.18 5.00 -26.87
N GLU A 567 26.14 5.75 -27.42
CA GLU A 567 27.44 5.21 -27.87
C GLU A 567 28.20 4.55 -26.71
N ALA A 568 28.25 5.19 -25.52
CA ALA A 568 28.93 4.64 -24.36
C ALA A 568 28.26 3.34 -23.85
N LEU A 569 26.91 3.29 -23.85
CA LEU A 569 26.17 2.06 -23.51
C LEU A 569 26.42 0.95 -24.53
N GLU A 570 26.42 1.25 -25.84
CA GLU A 570 26.68 0.29 -26.90
C GLU A 570 28.12 -0.28 -26.83
N GLU A 571 29.10 0.55 -26.50
CA GLU A 571 30.50 0.14 -26.31
C GLU A 571 30.72 -0.68 -25.03
N GLY A 572 29.85 -0.55 -24.04
CA GLY A 572 29.88 -1.24 -22.74
C GLY A 572 30.45 -0.38 -21.61
N VAL A 573 29.71 -0.32 -20.55
CA VAL A 573 30.07 0.28 -19.26
C VAL A 573 29.55 -0.63 -18.15
N PHE A 574 30.33 -0.82 -17.07
CA PHE A 574 29.86 -1.67 -15.99
C PHE A 574 29.03 -0.92 -14.95
N TRP A 575 29.21 0.41 -14.84
CA TRP A 575 28.48 1.24 -13.91
C TRP A 575 28.08 2.58 -14.56
N VAL A 576 26.79 2.88 -14.47
CA VAL A 576 26.21 4.17 -14.85
C VAL A 576 25.66 4.83 -13.60
N ASN A 577 26.14 6.04 -13.28
CA ASN A 577 25.55 6.89 -12.25
C ASN A 577 24.90 8.12 -12.86
N TYR A 578 23.70 8.44 -12.43
CA TYR A 578 23.04 9.69 -12.75
C TYR A 578 22.76 10.50 -11.49
N THR A 579 23.12 11.79 -11.48
CA THR A 579 22.83 12.75 -10.42
C THR A 579 22.05 13.93 -10.99
N GLY A 580 20.84 14.18 -10.50
CA GLY A 580 20.02 15.25 -11.04
C GLY A 580 18.53 15.13 -10.75
N HIS A 581 17.73 15.83 -11.54
CA HIS A 581 16.27 15.68 -11.50
C HIS A 581 15.81 14.43 -12.24
N GLY A 582 14.75 13.79 -11.74
CA GLY A 582 14.15 12.61 -12.34
C GLY A 582 12.63 12.74 -12.47
N ALA A 583 12.10 11.87 -13.30
CA ALA A 583 10.67 11.66 -13.47
C ALA A 583 10.36 10.16 -13.38
N LEU A 584 9.09 9.81 -13.31
CA LEU A 584 8.64 8.41 -13.25
C LEU A 584 9.18 7.54 -14.40
N ASN A 585 9.39 8.13 -15.57
CA ASN A 585 9.75 7.43 -16.81
C ASN A 585 11.03 7.95 -17.48
N ALA A 586 11.81 8.77 -16.79
CA ALA A 586 13.03 9.35 -17.39
C ALA A 586 13.99 9.89 -16.33
N ILE A 587 15.28 9.93 -16.67
CA ILE A 587 16.26 10.78 -16.01
C ILE A 587 16.40 12.09 -16.77
N SER A 588 16.72 13.18 -16.03
CA SER A 588 16.71 14.57 -16.49
C SER A 588 15.32 15.09 -16.89
N GLY A 589 15.04 16.34 -16.53
CA GLY A 589 13.74 16.97 -16.84
C GLY A 589 13.48 17.16 -18.34
N ASP A 590 14.51 17.07 -19.17
CA ASP A 590 14.43 17.14 -20.63
C ASP A 590 14.53 15.75 -21.33
N GLY A 591 14.58 14.67 -20.56
CA GLY A 591 14.56 13.29 -21.09
C GLY A 591 15.89 12.83 -21.67
N LEU A 592 16.97 12.91 -20.90
CA LEU A 592 18.31 12.42 -21.31
C LEU A 592 18.29 10.93 -21.64
N LEU A 593 17.61 10.12 -20.82
CA LEU A 593 17.27 8.71 -21.10
C LEU A 593 15.87 8.47 -20.59
N THR A 594 15.03 7.87 -21.43
CA THR A 594 13.62 7.61 -21.11
C THR A 594 13.29 6.13 -21.15
N ALA A 595 12.23 5.71 -20.47
CA ALA A 595 11.72 4.34 -20.51
C ALA A 595 11.39 3.88 -21.95
N THR A 596 11.05 4.79 -22.85
CA THR A 596 10.79 4.49 -24.28
C THR A 596 12.05 4.28 -25.09
N ASP A 597 13.20 4.77 -24.64
CA ASP A 597 14.48 4.55 -25.29
C ASP A 597 15.05 3.16 -24.97
N VAL A 598 14.89 2.73 -23.71
CA VAL A 598 15.50 1.51 -23.15
C VAL A 598 15.31 0.28 -24.04
N PRO A 599 14.10 -0.05 -24.54
CA PRO A 599 13.92 -1.23 -25.40
C PRO A 599 14.57 -1.13 -26.78
N THR A 600 15.03 0.05 -27.18
CA THR A 600 15.66 0.30 -28.48
C THR A 600 17.18 0.27 -28.43
N LEU A 601 17.74 0.25 -27.23
CA LEU A 601 19.18 0.29 -27.01
C LEU A 601 19.76 -1.12 -26.87
N THR A 602 21.03 -1.23 -27.24
CA THR A 602 21.85 -2.41 -27.00
C THR A 602 23.04 -2.03 -26.15
N SER A 603 23.57 -3.00 -25.41
CA SER A 603 24.80 -2.82 -24.65
C SER A 603 25.71 -4.02 -24.84
N ALA A 604 26.99 -3.79 -24.92
CA ALA A 604 27.99 -4.87 -24.96
C ALA A 604 28.11 -5.59 -23.62
N GLU A 605 27.78 -4.88 -22.52
CA GLU A 605 27.81 -5.40 -21.16
C GLU A 605 26.59 -4.95 -20.37
N LEU A 606 26.14 -5.76 -19.41
CA LEU A 606 25.11 -5.34 -18.47
C LEU A 606 25.71 -4.40 -17.40
N ALA A 607 25.11 -3.24 -17.23
CA ALA A 607 25.59 -2.24 -16.27
C ALA A 607 24.84 -2.30 -14.94
N ILE A 608 25.47 -1.87 -13.86
CA ILE A 608 24.80 -1.44 -12.63
C ILE A 608 24.37 0.00 -12.86
N PHE A 609 23.10 0.32 -12.60
CA PHE A 609 22.61 1.68 -12.66
C PHE A 609 22.35 2.21 -11.24
N THR A 610 22.93 3.38 -10.94
CA THR A 610 22.61 4.13 -9.73
C THR A 610 21.96 5.46 -10.12
N THR A 611 20.74 5.68 -9.68
CA THR A 611 19.97 6.89 -10.03
C THR A 611 19.78 7.75 -8.79
N MET A 612 20.69 8.70 -8.57
CA MET A 612 20.64 9.65 -7.46
C MET A 612 19.69 10.80 -7.80
N THR A 613 18.42 10.45 -7.82
CA THR A 613 17.34 11.33 -8.26
C THR A 613 16.01 10.90 -7.66
N CYS A 614 14.94 11.68 -7.90
CA CYS A 614 13.62 11.37 -7.42
C CYS A 614 12.90 10.33 -8.31
N THR A 615 12.08 9.49 -7.69
CA THR A 615 10.94 8.72 -8.28
C THR A 615 11.24 7.82 -9.50
N THR A 616 12.48 7.65 -9.91
CA THR A 616 12.81 6.82 -11.08
C THR A 616 12.55 5.33 -10.88
N SER A 617 12.56 4.86 -9.63
CA SER A 617 12.29 3.45 -9.27
C SER A 617 10.94 3.29 -8.55
N ARG A 618 9.97 4.15 -8.86
CA ARG A 618 8.64 4.17 -8.25
C ARG A 618 7.74 3.08 -8.84
N PHE A 619 7.98 1.84 -8.44
CA PHE A 619 7.33 0.63 -8.98
C PHE A 619 5.89 0.43 -8.49
N GLU A 620 5.49 1.07 -7.41
CA GLU A 620 4.23 0.81 -6.74
C GLU A 620 3.00 1.44 -7.41
N ILE A 621 3.16 2.21 -8.48
CA ILE A 621 2.03 2.88 -9.13
C ILE A 621 1.23 1.89 -10.00
N PRO A 622 -0.06 1.65 -9.70
CA PRO A 622 -0.85 0.67 -10.44
C PRO A 622 -0.90 0.95 -11.94
N GLY A 623 -0.47 -0.03 -12.76
CA GLY A 623 -0.51 0.02 -14.22
C GLY A 623 0.46 1.00 -14.87
N PHE A 624 1.46 1.44 -14.15
CA PHE A 624 2.56 2.25 -14.66
C PHE A 624 3.89 1.53 -14.39
N GLU A 625 4.69 1.34 -15.43
CA GLU A 625 6.04 0.82 -15.32
C GLU A 625 7.03 1.98 -15.21
N SER A 626 7.75 2.04 -14.11
CA SER A 626 8.73 3.09 -13.85
C SER A 626 9.99 2.94 -14.73
N PHE A 627 10.80 3.99 -14.81
CA PHE A 627 12.08 3.95 -15.49
C PHE A 627 12.99 2.85 -14.95
N GLY A 628 13.05 2.70 -13.62
CA GLY A 628 13.85 1.66 -12.95
C GLY A 628 13.38 0.25 -13.28
N GLU A 629 12.06 0.00 -13.32
CA GLU A 629 11.51 -1.30 -13.73
C GLU A 629 11.82 -1.61 -15.19
N THR A 630 11.63 -0.64 -16.08
CA THR A 630 11.96 -0.80 -17.50
C THR A 630 13.44 -1.14 -17.70
N LEU A 631 14.34 -0.47 -16.96
CA LEU A 631 15.78 -0.80 -16.99
C LEU A 631 16.08 -2.18 -16.42
N SER A 632 15.56 -2.51 -15.25
CA SER A 632 15.78 -3.79 -14.57
C SER A 632 15.31 -4.98 -15.42
N ASN A 633 14.23 -4.80 -16.19
CA ASN A 633 13.69 -5.81 -17.09
C ASN A 633 14.35 -5.81 -18.49
N SER A 634 15.34 -4.96 -18.75
CA SER A 634 16.03 -4.82 -20.04
C SER A 634 17.35 -5.62 -20.11
N ASN A 635 17.97 -5.58 -21.29
CA ASN A 635 19.32 -6.08 -21.51
C ASN A 635 20.41 -4.98 -21.32
N LEU A 636 20.08 -3.89 -20.63
CA LEU A 636 21.03 -2.81 -20.32
C LEU A 636 21.53 -2.89 -18.88
N ALA A 637 20.70 -3.39 -17.95
CA ALA A 637 21.03 -3.39 -16.53
C ALA A 637 20.96 -4.79 -15.92
N ILE A 638 21.90 -5.06 -14.99
CA ILE A 638 21.84 -6.22 -14.09
C ILE A 638 21.17 -5.86 -12.75
N GLY A 639 21.22 -4.61 -12.38
CA GLY A 639 20.56 -4.08 -11.20
C GLY A 639 20.43 -2.56 -11.28
N VAL A 640 19.34 -2.04 -10.73
CA VAL A 640 19.05 -0.61 -10.66
C VAL A 640 18.84 -0.22 -9.19
N TRP A 641 19.68 0.65 -8.67
CA TRP A 641 19.53 1.19 -7.33
C TRP A 641 19.07 2.64 -7.42
N GLY A 642 17.86 2.91 -6.97
CA GLY A 642 17.22 4.21 -7.15
C GLY A 642 16.05 4.43 -6.19
N ALA A 643 15.49 5.65 -6.23
CA ALA A 643 14.47 6.09 -5.29
C ALA A 643 13.05 5.91 -5.80
N THR A 644 12.14 5.45 -4.91
CA THR A 644 10.69 5.55 -5.08
C THR A 644 10.16 6.94 -4.77
N GLY A 645 10.76 7.64 -3.81
CA GLY A 645 10.32 8.92 -3.30
C GLY A 645 11.13 10.12 -3.76
N LEU A 646 11.00 11.23 -3.03
CA LEU A 646 11.74 12.47 -3.31
C LEU A 646 13.12 12.43 -2.65
N SER A 647 14.17 12.47 -3.46
CA SER A 647 15.56 12.40 -3.06
C SER A 647 16.19 13.78 -2.88
N SER A 648 17.15 13.89 -1.95
CA SER A 648 17.98 15.07 -1.72
C SER A 648 19.43 14.79 -2.09
N ASP A 649 20.05 15.60 -2.95
CA ASP A 649 21.44 15.44 -3.38
C ASP A 649 22.40 15.40 -2.19
N SER A 650 22.21 16.28 -1.20
CA SER A 650 23.07 16.36 -0.02
C SER A 650 23.07 15.08 0.84
N GLN A 651 22.00 14.29 0.79
CA GLN A 651 21.91 13.00 1.49
C GLN A 651 22.27 11.82 0.58
N ALA A 652 22.00 11.92 -0.73
CA ALA A 652 22.38 10.92 -1.71
C ALA A 652 23.90 10.80 -1.87
N GLN A 653 24.65 11.91 -1.72
CA GLN A 653 26.11 11.93 -1.84
C GLN A 653 26.84 11.00 -0.85
N PRO A 654 26.59 11.03 0.48
CA PRO A 654 27.17 10.07 1.41
C PRO A 654 26.86 8.61 1.05
N MET A 655 25.62 8.34 0.61
CA MET A 655 25.21 7.00 0.16
C MET A 655 26.05 6.56 -1.05
N LEU A 656 26.16 7.41 -2.05
CA LEU A 656 26.92 7.12 -3.28
C LEU A 656 28.42 6.93 -2.99
N GLN A 657 28.98 7.69 -2.05
CA GLN A 657 30.37 7.49 -1.60
C GLN A 657 30.56 6.14 -0.91
N GLY A 658 29.62 5.73 -0.04
CA GLY A 658 29.63 4.42 0.60
C GLY A 658 29.52 3.28 -0.41
N PHE A 659 28.59 3.39 -1.37
CA PHE A 659 28.44 2.46 -2.48
C PHE A 659 29.75 2.33 -3.29
N THR A 660 30.37 3.45 -3.65
CA THR A 660 31.63 3.48 -4.42
C THR A 660 32.74 2.77 -3.68
N ARG A 661 32.90 3.04 -2.38
CA ARG A 661 33.92 2.36 -1.55
C ARG A 661 33.67 0.86 -1.46
N GLY A 662 32.38 0.42 -1.39
CA GLY A 662 32.03 -0.98 -1.48
C GLY A 662 32.38 -1.58 -2.83
N LEU A 663 32.00 -0.94 -3.93
CA LEU A 663 32.16 -1.41 -5.31
C LEU A 663 33.64 -1.59 -5.70
N TYR A 664 34.53 -0.73 -5.19
CA TYR A 664 35.99 -0.76 -5.41
C TYR A 664 36.79 -1.30 -4.22
N GLY A 665 36.09 -1.85 -3.20
CA GLY A 665 36.69 -2.34 -1.96
C GLY A 665 36.39 -3.80 -1.68
N GLU A 666 35.84 -4.04 -0.49
CA GLU A 666 35.62 -5.40 0.02
C GLU A 666 34.31 -6.04 -0.37
N ALA A 667 33.33 -5.29 -0.92
CA ALA A 667 32.05 -5.87 -1.31
C ALA A 667 32.24 -6.91 -2.43
N ARG A 668 31.63 -8.06 -2.27
CA ARG A 668 31.65 -9.16 -3.23
C ARG A 668 30.34 -9.29 -3.97
N THR A 669 29.28 -8.63 -3.45
CA THR A 669 27.96 -8.61 -4.06
C THR A 669 27.40 -7.19 -4.11
N LEU A 670 26.43 -6.99 -5.00
CA LEU A 670 25.77 -5.70 -5.17
C LEU A 670 25.03 -5.26 -3.89
N GLY A 671 24.40 -6.21 -3.18
CA GLY A 671 23.77 -5.94 -1.90
C GLY A 671 24.74 -5.45 -0.84
N GLU A 672 25.97 -6.02 -0.79
CA GLU A 672 27.01 -5.56 0.16
C GLU A 672 27.49 -4.14 -0.16
N ALA A 673 27.61 -3.77 -1.44
CA ALA A 673 27.97 -2.41 -1.81
C ALA A 673 26.88 -1.40 -1.43
N ILE A 674 25.59 -1.79 -1.56
CA ILE A 674 24.43 -0.99 -1.15
C ILE A 674 24.35 -0.88 0.39
N ASP A 675 24.61 -1.96 1.13
CA ASP A 675 24.67 -1.90 2.61
C ASP A 675 25.76 -0.93 3.09
N GLY A 676 26.93 -0.92 2.42
CA GLY A 676 27.97 0.08 2.66
C GLY A 676 27.50 1.53 2.46
N ALA A 677 26.61 1.74 1.48
CA ALA A 677 25.95 3.04 1.25
C ALA A 677 25.03 3.43 2.42
N TYR A 678 24.17 2.51 2.82
CA TYR A 678 23.23 2.73 3.94
C TYR A 678 23.97 3.00 5.25
N GLY A 679 25.02 2.21 5.54
CA GLY A 679 25.87 2.41 6.70
C GLY A 679 26.57 3.76 6.71
N THR A 680 27.01 4.23 5.54
CA THR A 680 27.67 5.55 5.40
C THR A 680 26.68 6.69 5.66
N LEU A 681 25.45 6.63 5.13
CA LEU A 681 24.44 7.65 5.41
C LEU A 681 24.02 7.64 6.88
N ALA A 682 23.75 6.47 7.45
CA ALA A 682 23.36 6.34 8.85
C ALA A 682 24.42 6.90 9.81
N ALA A 683 25.70 6.68 9.51
CA ALA A 683 26.79 7.22 10.31
C ALA A 683 26.92 8.75 10.21
N ASN A 684 26.68 9.32 9.02
CA ASN A 684 26.77 10.77 8.78
C ASN A 684 25.53 11.54 9.21
N ASN A 685 24.35 10.92 9.16
CA ASN A 685 23.07 11.55 9.48
C ASN A 685 22.08 10.58 10.15
N PRO A 686 22.34 10.17 11.40
CA PRO A 686 21.59 9.08 12.04
C PRO A 686 20.10 9.37 12.26
N THR A 687 19.68 10.61 12.26
CA THR A 687 18.25 10.99 12.48
C THR A 687 17.57 11.53 11.23
N GLY A 688 18.29 12.21 10.35
CA GLY A 688 17.71 12.83 9.15
C GLY A 688 17.85 11.98 7.88
N GLY A 689 18.61 10.88 7.93
CA GLY A 689 18.82 10.00 6.77
C GLY A 689 17.76 8.91 6.59
N ARG A 690 16.89 8.70 7.57
CA ARG A 690 15.90 7.59 7.56
C ARG A 690 14.98 7.61 6.33
N ASP A 691 14.48 8.77 5.95
CA ASP A 691 13.61 8.90 4.77
C ASP A 691 14.34 8.49 3.49
N MET A 692 15.63 8.84 3.38
CA MET A 692 16.44 8.44 2.23
C MET A 692 16.71 6.94 2.20
N LEU A 693 17.01 6.33 3.37
CA LEU A 693 17.18 4.88 3.47
C LEU A 693 15.88 4.15 3.09
N ALA A 694 14.74 4.69 3.48
CA ALA A 694 13.44 4.11 3.20
C ALA A 694 13.06 4.12 1.71
N ILE A 695 13.43 5.16 0.96
CA ILE A 695 13.02 5.30 -0.45
C ILE A 695 14.00 4.72 -1.47
N TYR A 696 15.26 4.45 -1.09
CA TYR A 696 16.23 3.84 -2.00
C TYR A 696 16.19 2.32 -1.87
N HIS A 697 16.03 1.62 -2.98
CA HIS A 697 16.02 0.16 -3.00
C HIS A 697 16.64 -0.40 -4.29
N LEU A 698 16.94 -1.68 -4.27
CA LEU A 698 17.51 -2.42 -5.39
C LEU A 698 16.39 -3.10 -6.20
N LEU A 699 16.27 -2.75 -7.46
CA LEU A 699 15.58 -3.56 -8.47
C LEU A 699 16.62 -4.50 -9.11
N GLY A 700 16.75 -5.71 -8.55
CA GLY A 700 17.77 -6.68 -8.90
C GLY A 700 17.98 -7.72 -7.80
N ASP A 701 18.92 -8.66 -8.03
CA ASP A 701 19.29 -9.66 -7.03
C ASP A 701 20.45 -9.14 -6.16
N PRO A 702 20.29 -9.03 -4.82
CA PRO A 702 21.32 -8.53 -3.92
C PRO A 702 22.57 -9.42 -3.87
N ALA A 703 22.46 -10.71 -4.22
CA ALA A 703 23.58 -11.62 -4.30
C ALA A 703 24.34 -11.58 -5.64
N THR A 704 23.98 -10.65 -6.54
CA THR A 704 24.72 -10.43 -7.81
C THR A 704 26.18 -10.16 -7.51
N ARG A 705 27.07 -11.02 -8.01
CA ARG A 705 28.51 -10.93 -7.77
C ARG A 705 29.13 -9.73 -8.47
N LEU A 706 30.10 -9.15 -7.84
CA LEU A 706 30.90 -8.05 -8.36
C LEU A 706 32.30 -8.53 -8.78
N LYS A 707 32.86 -7.92 -9.84
CA LYS A 707 34.27 -8.06 -10.17
C LYS A 707 35.11 -7.45 -9.04
N ASP A 708 36.16 -8.15 -8.62
CA ASP A 708 37.16 -7.60 -7.69
C ASP A 708 37.95 -6.50 -8.40
N ARG A 709 37.79 -5.27 -7.95
CA ARG A 709 38.43 -4.07 -8.48
C ARG A 709 39.33 -3.39 -7.47
N GLY A 710 39.40 -3.93 -6.25
CA GLY A 710 40.25 -3.41 -5.21
C GLY A 710 41.70 -3.72 -5.49
N PRO A 711 42.63 -2.84 -5.18
CA PRO A 711 44.04 -3.17 -5.17
C PRO A 711 44.33 -4.20 -4.07
N GLU A 712 45.21 -5.16 -4.39
CA GLU A 712 45.58 -6.25 -3.47
C GLU A 712 46.14 -5.77 -2.13
N ASP A 713 46.53 -4.46 -1.97
CA ASP A 713 47.25 -3.91 -0.81
C ASP A 713 46.93 -2.43 -0.50
N ILE A 714 45.70 -1.93 -0.60
CA ILE A 714 45.38 -0.61 -0.04
C ILE A 714 44.89 -0.72 1.41
N ILE A 715 45.80 -0.48 2.36
CA ILE A 715 45.47 0.07 3.67
C ILE A 715 44.96 1.50 3.42
N ILE A 716 43.66 1.69 3.30
CA ILE A 716 43.05 3.02 3.23
C ILE A 716 43.26 3.66 4.60
N PRO A 717 44.07 4.74 4.72
CA PRO A 717 44.09 5.49 5.96
C PRO A 717 42.68 6.04 6.14
N VAL A 718 42.07 5.78 7.28
CA VAL A 718 40.87 6.50 7.76
C VAL A 718 41.35 7.91 8.17
N GLU A 719 41.85 8.67 7.24
CA GLU A 719 42.04 10.10 7.37
C GLU A 719 40.92 10.79 6.57
N ASP A 720 40.00 11.28 7.36
CA ASP A 720 39.19 12.46 7.19
C ASP A 720 39.39 13.20 5.85
N MET A 721 38.80 12.67 4.79
CA MET A 721 38.55 13.50 3.61
C MET A 721 37.32 14.32 3.96
N GLY A 722 37.59 15.40 4.72
CA GLY A 722 36.60 16.32 5.22
C GLY A 722 35.57 16.68 4.16
N VAL A 723 34.33 16.46 4.49
CA VAL A 723 33.24 17.28 3.96
C VAL A 723 33.76 18.72 4.07
N PRO A 724 33.88 19.50 2.98
CA PRO A 724 34.28 20.90 3.14
C PRO A 724 33.31 21.50 4.16
N PRO A 725 33.78 22.16 5.23
CA PRO A 725 32.92 22.71 6.24
C PRO A 725 31.90 23.59 5.50
N MET A 726 30.63 23.39 5.77
CA MET A 726 29.59 24.32 5.34
C MET A 726 30.08 25.68 5.79
N GLY A 727 30.35 26.57 4.83
CA GLY A 727 30.87 27.90 5.09
C GLY A 727 30.01 28.58 6.12
N ASP A 728 30.59 28.79 7.27
CA ASP A 728 30.04 29.57 8.35
C ASP A 728 29.70 30.96 7.77
N ALA A 729 28.42 31.25 7.69
CA ALA A 729 27.94 32.58 7.35
C ALA A 729 28.46 33.51 8.45
N GLY A 730 29.48 34.27 8.10
CA GLY A 730 30.29 35.11 9.00
C GLY A 730 29.45 35.87 10.03
N THR A 731 29.66 35.58 11.28
CA THR A 731 29.35 36.46 12.40
C THR A 731 30.24 37.67 12.33
N MET A 732 29.72 38.77 11.85
CA MET A 732 30.30 40.09 12.13
C MET A 732 30.14 40.38 13.62
N MET A 733 31.22 40.31 14.38
CA MET A 733 31.28 40.88 15.71
C MET A 733 31.18 42.40 15.58
N GLY A 734 30.15 42.97 16.16
CA GLY A 734 30.02 44.37 16.50
C GLY A 734 29.74 44.49 18.02
N ASP A 735 30.74 44.92 18.72
CA ASP A 735 30.77 45.23 20.17
C ASP A 735 29.85 46.41 20.48
N ALA A 736 29.06 46.35 21.51
CA ALA A 736 28.81 47.36 22.55
C ALA A 736 27.43 47.20 23.24
N GLY A 737 27.55 46.86 24.51
CA GLY A 737 26.72 47.06 25.67
C GLY A 737 25.40 47.81 25.66
N ASN A 738 24.36 47.22 26.25
CA ASN A 738 23.71 47.70 27.46
C ASN A 738 22.50 46.83 27.90
N THR A 739 22.39 46.77 29.18
CA THR A 739 21.43 46.07 30.01
C THR A 739 19.96 46.59 29.91
N VAL A 740 19.05 45.67 30.39
CA VAL A 740 17.70 45.88 31.00
C VAL A 740 16.52 45.63 30.01
N ASP A 741 15.63 44.67 30.14
CA ASP A 741 14.63 44.41 31.15
C ASP A 741 13.69 43.24 30.74
N LEU A 742 13.10 42.59 31.69
CA LEU A 742 12.22 41.45 31.61
C LEU A 742 10.87 41.78 30.93
N GLY A 743 10.50 41.02 29.91
CA GLY A 743 9.15 41.03 29.36
C GLY A 743 8.80 39.63 28.79
N THR A 744 7.88 38.96 29.46
CA THR A 744 7.27 37.68 29.11
C THR A 744 6.53 37.76 27.78
N GLY A 745 6.94 36.97 26.80
CA GLY A 745 6.22 36.78 25.54
C GLY A 745 6.82 35.57 24.77
N GLU A 746 6.01 34.55 24.58
CA GLU A 746 6.37 33.39 23.74
C GLU A 746 6.82 33.83 22.35
N PRO A 747 7.93 33.25 21.83
CA PRO A 747 8.33 33.53 20.46
C PRO A 747 7.59 32.61 19.47
N PRO A 748 7.22 33.15 18.30
CA PRO A 748 6.71 32.31 17.21
C PRO A 748 7.82 31.42 16.64
N VAL A 749 7.52 30.15 16.52
CA VAL A 749 8.39 29.15 15.89
C VAL A 749 8.43 29.44 14.39
N THR A 750 9.54 29.98 13.92
CA THR A 750 9.87 30.00 12.50
C THR A 750 10.61 28.72 12.15
N PRO A 751 10.19 27.97 11.13
CA PRO A 751 10.97 26.82 10.66
C PRO A 751 12.27 27.28 9.99
N PRO A 752 13.38 26.54 10.13
CA PRO A 752 14.65 26.89 9.53
C PRO A 752 14.55 26.77 8.00
N GLY A 753 14.88 27.86 7.30
CA GLY A 753 15.03 27.88 5.86
C GLY A 753 16.28 27.10 5.44
N GLY A 754 16.13 25.84 5.10
CA GLY A 754 17.12 25.05 4.38
C GLY A 754 16.94 25.27 2.89
N SER A 755 17.99 25.68 2.19
CA SER A 755 18.02 25.71 0.72
C SER A 755 18.09 24.24 0.23
N ASN A 756 16.93 23.62 -0.05
CA ASN A 756 16.85 22.30 -0.63
C ASN A 756 17.18 22.38 -2.12
N SER A 757 18.38 21.94 -2.51
CA SER A 757 18.69 21.51 -3.86
C SER A 757 18.21 20.07 -4.09
N GLY A 758 16.97 19.81 -3.75
CA GLY A 758 16.27 18.57 -4.05
C GLY A 758 15.26 18.81 -5.16
N CYS A 759 14.72 17.76 -5.74
CA CYS A 759 13.75 17.80 -6.83
C CYS A 759 12.64 18.83 -6.58
N SER A 760 12.82 20.05 -7.06
CA SER A 760 11.73 20.99 -7.21
C SER A 760 11.35 21.03 -8.68
N ALA A 761 10.12 20.65 -9.01
CA ALA A 761 9.55 20.99 -10.31
C ALA A 761 9.66 22.51 -10.49
N GLY A 762 10.39 22.93 -11.48
CA GLY A 762 10.81 24.24 -11.87
C GLY A 762 10.17 25.47 -11.19
N SER A 763 11.03 26.41 -10.81
CA SER A 763 10.82 27.81 -10.44
C SER A 763 9.64 28.14 -9.51
N GLN A 764 10.03 28.51 -8.28
CA GLN A 764 9.28 29.42 -7.38
C GLN A 764 7.83 29.74 -7.79
N THR A 765 6.92 28.95 -7.33
CA THR A 765 5.58 29.19 -6.80
C THR A 765 4.74 27.93 -6.91
N ASN A 766 4.26 27.44 -5.78
CA ASN A 766 3.21 26.42 -5.65
C ASN A 766 3.65 24.94 -5.61
N HIS A 767 3.98 24.45 -4.44
CA HIS A 767 4.02 23.01 -4.15
C HIS A 767 2.68 22.29 -4.47
N GLY A 768 1.56 23.00 -4.56
CA GLY A 768 0.27 22.44 -4.96
C GLY A 768 0.11 22.11 -6.45
N ALA A 769 0.87 22.76 -7.34
CA ALA A 769 0.66 22.60 -8.79
C ALA A 769 1.40 21.38 -9.39
N ALA A 770 2.54 20.98 -8.83
CA ALA A 770 3.27 19.79 -9.27
C ALA A 770 2.58 18.49 -8.82
N LEU A 771 1.96 18.51 -7.64
CA LEU A 771 1.07 17.46 -7.14
C LEU A 771 -0.18 17.28 -7.99
N PHE A 772 -0.76 18.38 -8.50
CA PHE A 772 -1.90 18.36 -9.42
C PHE A 772 -1.57 17.67 -10.75
N GLY A 773 -0.35 17.81 -11.26
CA GLY A 773 0.09 17.16 -12.49
C GLY A 773 0.13 15.63 -12.37
N LEU A 774 0.51 15.11 -11.20
CA LEU A 774 0.62 13.67 -10.98
C LEU A 774 -0.75 12.99 -10.84
N VAL A 775 -1.67 13.62 -10.11
CA VAL A 775 -3.04 13.10 -9.92
C VAL A 775 -3.85 13.19 -11.21
N LEU A 776 -3.71 14.29 -11.99
CA LEU A 776 -4.36 14.44 -13.29
C LEU A 776 -3.78 13.52 -14.37
N ALA A 777 -2.50 13.16 -14.31
CA ALA A 777 -1.91 12.19 -15.24
C ALA A 777 -2.49 10.77 -15.01
N LEU A 778 -2.75 10.38 -13.76
CA LEU A 778 -3.38 9.10 -13.43
C LEU A 778 -4.86 9.03 -13.84
N VAL A 779 -5.58 10.15 -13.78
CA VAL A 779 -6.98 10.25 -14.26
C VAL A 779 -7.03 10.37 -15.79
N GLY A 780 -6.08 11.05 -16.43
CA GLY A 780 -6.03 11.26 -17.88
C GLY A 780 -5.72 10.00 -18.71
N LEU A 781 -4.98 9.06 -18.16
CA LEU A 781 -4.66 7.78 -18.82
C LEU A 781 -5.89 6.89 -19.05
N ARG A 782 -6.93 7.04 -18.24
CA ARG A 782 -8.18 6.28 -18.39
C ARG A 782 -9.01 6.70 -19.61
N VAL A 783 -8.91 7.94 -20.05
CA VAL A 783 -9.71 8.50 -21.18
C VAL A 783 -9.13 8.06 -22.54
N ARG A 784 -7.81 7.88 -22.67
CA ARG A 784 -7.19 7.52 -23.96
C ARG A 784 -7.28 6.03 -24.34
N ARG A 785 -7.49 5.12 -23.39
CA ARG A 785 -7.59 3.68 -23.70
C ARG A 785 -9.00 3.20 -24.07
N ARG A 786 -10.06 4.02 -23.88
CA ARG A 786 -11.43 3.66 -24.30
C ARG A 786 -11.79 4.04 -25.74
N GLN A 787 -10.86 4.59 -26.51
CA GLN A 787 -11.07 4.96 -27.91
C GLN A 787 -10.26 4.09 -28.91
N ARG A 788 -9.83 2.90 -28.50
CA ARG A 788 -9.33 1.90 -29.47
C ARG A 788 -10.01 0.56 -29.28
#